data_fdb5e7b7899600c1010e6ca2fcb2639a
#
_entry.id   fdb5e7b7899600c1010e6ca2fcb2639a
#
_cell.length_a   1.000
_cell.length_b   1.000
_cell.length_c   1.000
_cell.angle_alpha   90.00
_cell.angle_beta   90.00
_cell.angle_gamma   90.00
#
_symmetry.space_group_name_H-M   'P 1'
#
loop_
_entity.id
_entity.type
_entity.pdbx_description
1 polymer ?
#
loop_
_entity_poly.entity_id
_entity_poly.type
_entity_poly.pdbx_seq_one_letter_code
_entity_poly.pdbx_strand_id
1 'polypeptide(L)'
;MVKLYEGGAYLLHGTEVIADAPDALAAVKSKTGIETTKEAAAKETMAYGILSAHNTSGNMQQLQIKFDKLTSHDSTFVGIIQTARASGLEKFPIPYVLTNCHNSLCAVGGTINEDDHMFGLTCAKKYGGVYVPPHQAVIHQFAREMLAGGGKMILGSDSHTRYGALGTMAMGEGGPELVKQLLNKTYDIKMPGVVGIYLDGEPVKGVGPQDVALAIIGATFGNGYVNNKVMEFVGPGVGKLSADFRIGIDVMTTETTCLSSIWRTDDKIKEFYDIHGRSDDFRELNPGAVAYYDGLVYVNLSEIKPMIAMPFHPSNVYTIEDVNANLADVLHDVEQRALVSLDGAVDYSLQDKIVNGKLYVDQGIIAGCAGGGFENICAAADIIRGKYIGSDEFTFSVYPASTPIYMELVKNGAVADLMEAGTIVKTAFCGPCFGAGDTPANNAFSIRHSTRNFPNREGSKLQSGQIASVALMDARSIAATAANKGFLTPATDFDIEYKNPTYHFDSRIYANRVFDSHGVADPSVEIKFGPNIKDWPAMSALPENLILKVVSEIHDPVTTTDELIPSGETSSYRSNPLGLAEFALSRKDPAYVGRAKEVQKAQKAIEAGTCPLDVLDELKPVMAAIQKSYPEVGKGNIGVGSTIFAVKPGDGSAREQAASCQKVLGGWANIANEYATKRYRSNLINWGMLPFITEEEHTKLSFRNGDYLFVPDIRKAVEDKASTIKAYVVGDDLKEIDLKLGDLTDAEREIILKGCLINYYRG
;
A
#
# COMPACT_ATOMS: atom_id res chain seq x y z
N MET A 1 16.90 16.90 -13.48
CA MET A 1 15.53 16.44 -13.15
C MET A 1 15.39 16.15 -11.66
N VAL A 2 15.86 15.01 -11.14
CA VAL A 2 15.85 14.68 -9.70
C VAL A 2 17.27 14.44 -9.20
N LYS A 3 17.64 15.04 -8.05
CA LYS A 3 18.95 14.88 -7.40
C LYS A 3 18.77 14.51 -5.94
N LEU A 4 19.54 13.53 -5.45
CA LEU A 4 19.57 13.13 -4.05
C LEU A 4 20.81 13.74 -3.37
N TYR A 5 20.64 14.26 -2.15
CA TYR A 5 21.76 14.69 -1.32
C TYR A 5 22.38 13.47 -0.63
N GLU A 6 23.70 13.42 -0.51
CA GLU A 6 24.40 12.31 0.17
C GLU A 6 24.19 12.30 1.69
N GLY A 7 23.79 13.43 2.27
CA GLY A 7 23.50 13.59 3.68
C GLY A 7 22.25 14.44 3.93
N GLY A 8 22.10 14.90 5.16
CA GLY A 8 21.03 15.82 5.52
C GLY A 8 21.20 17.22 4.94
N ALA A 9 20.20 18.07 5.16
CA ALA A 9 20.22 19.46 4.73
C ALA A 9 19.40 20.36 5.65
N TYR A 10 19.81 21.62 5.72
CA TYR A 10 19.04 22.71 6.34
C TYR A 10 18.25 23.44 5.27
N LEU A 11 17.00 23.72 5.57
CA LEU A 11 16.12 24.57 4.75
C LEU A 11 15.92 25.90 5.49
N LEU A 12 16.29 27.00 4.83
CA LEU A 12 16.20 28.35 5.36
C LEU A 12 14.99 29.07 4.78
N HIS A 13 14.10 29.55 5.64
CA HIS A 13 12.88 30.29 5.27
C HIS A 13 12.08 29.62 4.14
N GLY A 14 12.12 28.28 4.05
CA GLY A 14 11.38 27.50 3.07
C GLY A 14 11.91 27.54 1.64
N THR A 15 13.01 28.26 1.37
CA THR A 15 13.47 28.53 -0.02
C THR A 15 14.93 28.27 -0.30
N GLU A 16 15.82 28.32 0.71
CA GLU A 16 17.23 28.12 0.50
C GLU A 16 17.74 26.85 1.22
N VAL A 17 18.53 26.05 0.51
CA VAL A 17 19.06 24.78 1.03
C VAL A 17 20.55 24.89 1.29
N ILE A 18 20.97 24.43 2.47
CA ILE A 18 22.37 24.23 2.84
C ILE A 18 22.60 22.75 3.16
N ALA A 19 23.49 22.07 2.42
CA ALA A 19 23.85 20.69 2.71
C ALA A 19 24.48 20.57 4.10
N ASP A 20 24.24 19.45 4.79
CA ASP A 20 24.84 19.17 6.10
C ASP A 20 26.35 18.88 5.92
N ALA A 21 27.16 19.87 6.28
CA ALA A 21 28.62 19.85 6.22
C ALA A 21 29.18 20.40 7.54
N PRO A 22 30.47 20.22 7.86
CA PRO A 22 31.04 20.67 9.12
C PRO A 22 30.87 22.16 9.42
N ASP A 23 30.73 22.99 8.41
CA ASP A 23 30.54 24.45 8.49
C ASP A 23 29.06 24.88 8.29
N ALA A 24 28.15 23.95 8.08
CA ALA A 24 26.73 24.23 7.74
C ALA A 24 26.06 25.14 8.78
N LEU A 25 26.22 24.89 10.09
CA LEU A 25 25.62 25.73 11.15
C LEU A 25 26.17 27.14 11.16
N ALA A 26 27.46 27.33 10.84
CA ALA A 26 28.05 28.66 10.69
C ALA A 26 27.46 29.40 9.48
N ALA A 27 27.26 28.70 8.36
CA ALA A 27 26.62 29.26 7.20
C ALA A 27 25.13 29.60 7.46
N VAL A 28 24.38 28.73 8.16
CA VAL A 28 23.02 28.99 8.62
C VAL A 28 22.98 30.29 9.47
N LYS A 29 23.81 30.39 10.48
CA LYS A 29 23.90 31.60 11.34
C LYS A 29 24.25 32.86 10.54
N SER A 30 25.19 32.75 9.61
CA SER A 30 25.60 33.88 8.76
C SER A 30 24.45 34.39 7.86
N LYS A 31 23.62 33.48 7.33
CA LYS A 31 22.54 33.84 6.40
C LYS A 31 21.25 34.26 7.10
N THR A 32 20.93 33.67 8.23
CA THR A 32 19.63 33.87 8.91
C THR A 32 19.74 34.72 10.17
N GLY A 33 20.94 34.87 10.75
CA GLY A 33 21.15 35.43 12.10
C GLY A 33 20.71 34.47 13.23
N ILE A 34 20.17 33.30 12.92
CA ILE A 34 19.66 32.33 13.89
C ILE A 34 20.77 31.36 14.29
N GLU A 35 20.99 31.28 15.61
CA GLU A 35 21.87 30.27 16.21
C GLU A 35 21.03 29.05 16.60
N THR A 36 21.34 27.88 16.04
CA THR A 36 20.59 26.66 16.26
C THR A 36 21.52 25.44 16.34
N THR A 37 20.95 24.30 16.72
CA THR A 37 21.59 22.98 16.61
C THR A 37 20.82 22.12 15.64
N LYS A 38 21.42 21.01 15.21
CA LYS A 38 20.77 20.04 14.33
C LYS A 38 19.47 19.50 14.96
N GLU A 39 19.50 19.17 16.24
CA GLU A 39 18.36 18.65 16.99
C GLU A 39 17.24 19.68 17.15
N ALA A 40 17.61 20.96 17.33
CA ALA A 40 16.62 22.04 17.40
C ALA A 40 15.97 22.28 16.02
N ALA A 41 16.78 22.34 14.96
CA ALA A 41 16.28 22.52 13.60
C ALA A 41 15.44 21.34 13.10
N ALA A 42 15.73 20.10 13.53
CA ALA A 42 14.91 18.93 13.21
C ALA A 42 13.48 19.03 13.78
N LYS A 43 13.28 19.74 14.88
CA LYS A 43 11.95 19.99 15.49
C LYS A 43 11.12 21.01 14.73
N GLU A 44 11.74 21.76 13.83
CA GLU A 44 11.09 22.78 13.00
C GLU A 44 10.46 22.22 11.71
N THR A 45 10.52 20.89 11.50
CA THR A 45 9.79 20.23 10.40
C THR A 45 8.30 20.15 10.71
N MET A 46 7.45 20.24 9.68
CA MET A 46 5.99 20.07 9.82
C MET A 46 5.67 18.67 10.36
N ALA A 47 6.40 17.68 9.90
CA ALA A 47 6.25 16.29 10.34
C ALA A 47 6.45 16.13 11.84
N TYR A 48 7.51 16.73 12.40
CA TYR A 48 7.76 16.70 13.84
C TYR A 48 6.61 17.34 14.63
N GLY A 49 6.14 18.51 14.18
CA GLY A 49 5.04 19.23 14.85
C GLY A 49 3.75 18.39 14.89
N ILE A 50 3.36 17.77 13.76
CA ILE A 50 2.15 16.94 13.68
C ILE A 50 2.29 15.67 14.53
N LEU A 51 3.41 14.96 14.43
CA LEU A 51 3.65 13.76 15.23
C LEU A 51 3.69 14.06 16.73
N SER A 52 4.32 15.17 17.13
CA SER A 52 4.33 15.62 18.52
C SER A 52 2.94 15.91 19.07
N ALA A 53 2.08 16.55 18.28
CA ALA A 53 0.72 16.89 18.68
C ALA A 53 -0.19 15.64 18.87
N HIS A 54 0.12 14.54 18.20
CA HIS A 54 -0.67 13.30 18.27
C HIS A 54 -0.02 12.22 19.15
N ASN A 55 1.17 12.48 19.66
CA ASN A 55 1.89 11.55 20.53
C ASN A 55 1.41 11.62 21.97
N THR A 56 0.97 10.51 22.52
CA THR A 56 0.48 10.39 23.91
C THR A 56 1.51 9.83 24.89
N SER A 57 2.68 9.34 24.39
CA SER A 57 3.70 8.74 25.26
C SER A 57 4.51 9.76 26.07
N GLY A 58 4.53 11.03 25.66
CA GLY A 58 5.46 12.04 26.22
C GLY A 58 6.93 11.83 25.82
N ASN A 59 7.24 10.80 25.03
CA ASN A 59 8.58 10.46 24.56
C ASN A 59 8.65 10.55 23.03
N MET A 60 9.42 11.49 22.50
CA MET A 60 9.57 11.68 21.05
C MET A 60 10.47 10.65 20.36
N GLN A 61 11.13 9.74 21.08
CA GLN A 61 11.86 8.63 20.49
C GLN A 61 10.96 7.40 20.28
N GLN A 62 9.92 7.25 21.12
CA GLN A 62 8.96 6.14 21.08
C GLN A 62 7.56 6.73 21.11
N LEU A 63 6.97 6.91 19.94
CA LEU A 63 5.68 7.56 19.78
C LEU A 63 4.52 6.57 20.02
N GLN A 64 3.47 7.06 20.67
CA GLN A 64 2.19 6.39 20.83
C GLN A 64 1.10 7.27 20.22
N ILE A 65 0.87 7.09 18.93
CA ILE A 65 0.02 7.98 18.13
C ILE A 65 -1.46 7.61 18.27
N LYS A 66 -2.28 8.64 18.45
CA LYS A 66 -3.73 8.58 18.26
C LYS A 66 -4.13 9.37 17.02
N PHE A 67 -4.87 8.72 16.14
CA PHE A 67 -5.38 9.34 14.92
C PHE A 67 -6.69 10.09 15.18
N ASP A 68 -6.95 11.12 14.37
CA ASP A 68 -8.20 11.89 14.44
C ASP A 68 -9.37 11.16 13.77
N LYS A 69 -9.12 10.44 12.67
CA LYS A 69 -10.15 9.78 11.85
C LYS A 69 -9.61 8.49 11.24
N LEU A 70 -10.53 7.58 10.88
CA LEU A 70 -10.23 6.33 10.19
C LEU A 70 -10.98 6.23 8.88
N THR A 71 -10.41 5.49 7.91
CA THR A 71 -11.06 5.19 6.64
C THR A 71 -10.71 3.78 6.16
N SER A 72 -11.69 3.06 5.62
CA SER A 72 -11.53 1.71 5.09
C SER A 72 -12.40 1.48 3.87
N HIS A 73 -12.01 0.52 3.04
CA HIS A 73 -12.80 0.09 1.89
C HIS A 73 -13.41 -1.30 2.08
N ASP A 74 -14.32 -1.66 1.19
CA ASP A 74 -15.14 -2.87 1.25
C ASP A 74 -14.35 -4.19 1.25
N SER A 75 -13.14 -4.22 0.70
CA SER A 75 -12.27 -5.41 0.82
C SER A 75 -11.59 -5.57 2.19
N THR A 76 -11.75 -4.61 3.12
CA THR A 76 -11.05 -4.63 4.41
C THR A 76 -11.95 -4.37 5.61
N PHE A 77 -12.97 -3.51 5.51
CA PHE A 77 -13.72 -3.10 6.70
C PHE A 77 -14.47 -4.25 7.37
N VAL A 78 -14.93 -5.26 6.64
CA VAL A 78 -15.61 -6.41 7.26
C VAL A 78 -14.67 -7.13 8.22
N GLY A 79 -13.46 -7.50 7.76
CA GLY A 79 -12.47 -8.16 8.60
C GLY A 79 -12.03 -7.29 9.79
N ILE A 80 -11.84 -5.98 9.58
CA ILE A 80 -11.49 -5.02 10.64
C ILE A 80 -12.56 -4.98 11.71
N ILE A 81 -13.82 -4.81 11.33
CA ILE A 81 -14.95 -4.73 12.28
C ILE A 81 -15.16 -6.07 12.98
N GLN A 82 -15.05 -7.19 12.29
CA GLN A 82 -15.12 -8.53 12.88
C GLN A 82 -14.01 -8.74 13.92
N THR A 83 -12.78 -8.30 13.62
CA THR A 83 -11.66 -8.37 14.56
C THR A 83 -11.88 -7.46 15.76
N ALA A 84 -12.33 -6.24 15.54
CA ALA A 84 -12.62 -5.29 16.62
C ALA A 84 -13.77 -5.79 17.51
N ARG A 85 -14.85 -6.34 16.94
CA ARG A 85 -15.96 -6.97 17.69
C ARG A 85 -15.48 -8.15 18.53
N ALA A 86 -14.67 -9.02 17.93
CA ALA A 86 -14.06 -10.14 18.64
C ALA A 86 -13.17 -9.67 19.81
N SER A 87 -12.65 -8.45 19.75
CA SER A 87 -11.76 -7.82 20.73
C SER A 87 -12.49 -6.88 21.72
N GLY A 88 -13.82 -6.77 21.66
CA GLY A 88 -14.62 -5.99 22.60
C GLY A 88 -15.08 -4.61 22.12
N LEU A 89 -15.24 -4.40 20.81
CA LEU A 89 -15.76 -3.14 20.23
C LEU A 89 -17.19 -2.85 20.74
N GLU A 90 -17.40 -1.66 21.33
CA GLU A 90 -18.71 -1.17 21.75
C GLU A 90 -19.28 -0.11 20.80
N LYS A 91 -18.44 0.84 20.36
CA LYS A 91 -18.76 1.90 19.41
C LYS A 91 -17.48 2.39 18.72
N PHE A 92 -17.61 3.10 17.62
CA PHE A 92 -16.45 3.79 17.02
C PHE A 92 -16.08 5.01 17.87
N PRO A 93 -14.86 5.05 18.45
CA PRO A 93 -14.47 6.14 19.34
C PRO A 93 -14.11 7.43 18.61
N ILE A 94 -13.81 7.34 17.33
CA ILE A 94 -13.47 8.45 16.42
C ILE A 94 -14.20 8.24 15.09
N PRO A 95 -14.36 9.28 14.25
CA PRO A 95 -14.99 9.14 12.94
C PRO A 95 -14.36 8.02 12.11
N TYR A 96 -15.17 7.09 11.65
CA TYR A 96 -14.75 5.97 10.82
C TYR A 96 -15.62 5.87 9.57
N VAL A 97 -14.98 5.96 8.40
CA VAL A 97 -15.64 5.95 7.10
C VAL A 97 -15.43 4.63 6.40
N LEU A 98 -16.53 4.02 5.98
CA LEU A 98 -16.60 2.75 5.25
C LEU A 98 -17.00 3.05 3.81
N THR A 99 -16.04 2.92 2.87
CA THR A 99 -16.24 3.27 1.46
C THR A 99 -16.29 2.02 0.58
N ASN A 100 -17.31 1.90 -0.27
CA ASN A 100 -17.47 0.76 -1.16
C ASN A 100 -16.95 1.12 -2.56
N CYS A 101 -15.72 0.73 -2.87
CA CYS A 101 -15.06 1.10 -4.12
C CYS A 101 -14.14 0.01 -4.71
N HIS A 102 -13.89 -1.09 -4.01
CA HIS A 102 -13.09 -2.21 -4.50
C HIS A 102 -13.96 -3.37 -5.00
N ASN A 103 -15.01 -3.72 -4.28
CA ASN A 103 -15.98 -4.76 -4.65
C ASN A 103 -17.31 -4.17 -5.12
N SER A 104 -17.30 -2.94 -5.63
CA SER A 104 -18.52 -2.31 -6.11
C SER A 104 -19.11 -3.08 -7.30
N LEU A 105 -20.43 -3.14 -7.35
CA LEU A 105 -21.20 -3.98 -8.29
C LEU A 105 -21.03 -3.62 -9.77
N CYS A 106 -20.31 -2.55 -10.10
CA CYS A 106 -20.02 -2.21 -11.49
C CYS A 106 -19.06 -3.18 -12.20
N ALA A 107 -18.33 -4.00 -11.44
CA ALA A 107 -17.38 -4.94 -12.03
C ALA A 107 -17.43 -6.33 -11.38
N VAL A 108 -17.76 -6.42 -10.09
CA VAL A 108 -17.83 -7.70 -9.36
C VAL A 108 -19.29 -7.93 -8.98
N GLY A 109 -20.08 -8.43 -9.92
CA GLY A 109 -21.50 -8.71 -9.73
C GLY A 109 -21.73 -9.99 -8.94
N GLY A 110 -21.97 -9.89 -7.63
CA GLY A 110 -22.30 -11.04 -6.80
C GLY A 110 -23.01 -10.68 -5.51
N THR A 111 -23.98 -11.47 -5.09
CA THR A 111 -24.68 -11.33 -3.82
C THR A 111 -23.69 -11.26 -2.65
N ILE A 112 -22.59 -11.99 -2.73
CA ILE A 112 -21.51 -12.01 -1.73
C ILE A 112 -20.91 -10.60 -1.48
N ASN A 113 -20.83 -9.77 -2.50
CA ASN A 113 -20.31 -8.40 -2.40
C ASN A 113 -21.35 -7.46 -1.79
N GLU A 114 -22.62 -7.60 -2.16
CA GLU A 114 -23.70 -6.82 -1.57
C GLU A 114 -23.93 -7.18 -0.10
N ASP A 115 -23.72 -8.44 0.29
CA ASP A 115 -23.75 -8.84 1.71
C ASP A 115 -22.68 -8.08 2.53
N ASP A 116 -21.47 -7.90 2.01
CA ASP A 116 -20.43 -7.10 2.65
C ASP A 116 -20.84 -5.62 2.76
N HIS A 117 -21.50 -5.07 1.74
CA HIS A 117 -22.02 -3.69 1.76
C HIS A 117 -23.13 -3.54 2.81
N MET A 118 -24.07 -4.49 2.90
CA MET A 118 -25.11 -4.46 3.91
C MET A 118 -24.56 -4.61 5.33
N PHE A 119 -23.51 -5.44 5.50
CA PHE A 119 -22.78 -5.52 6.76
C PHE A 119 -22.20 -4.14 7.13
N GLY A 120 -21.49 -3.50 6.20
CA GLY A 120 -20.89 -2.18 6.41
C GLY A 120 -21.92 -1.10 6.81
N LEU A 121 -23.04 -1.03 6.08
CA LEU A 121 -24.11 -0.08 6.39
C LEU A 121 -24.71 -0.31 7.80
N THR A 122 -25.01 -1.55 8.16
CA THR A 122 -25.57 -1.86 9.47
C THR A 122 -24.55 -1.65 10.60
N CYS A 123 -23.27 -1.89 10.36
CA CYS A 123 -22.20 -1.56 11.29
C CYS A 123 -22.05 -0.04 11.48
N ALA A 124 -22.09 0.75 10.38
CA ALA A 124 -22.04 2.20 10.47
C ALA A 124 -23.20 2.75 11.33
N LYS A 125 -24.40 2.23 11.16
CA LYS A 125 -25.57 2.57 12.00
C LYS A 125 -25.35 2.16 13.45
N LYS A 126 -24.95 0.91 13.68
CA LYS A 126 -24.81 0.35 15.04
C LYS A 126 -23.71 1.04 15.84
N TYR A 127 -22.57 1.30 15.23
CA TYR A 127 -21.37 1.78 15.93
C TYR A 127 -21.11 3.27 15.78
N GLY A 128 -21.89 3.98 14.98
CA GLY A 128 -21.72 5.44 14.83
C GLY A 128 -20.72 5.85 13.76
N GLY A 129 -20.74 5.21 12.59
CA GLY A 129 -19.84 5.49 11.47
C GLY A 129 -20.48 6.21 10.30
N VAL A 130 -19.71 6.36 9.23
CA VAL A 130 -20.12 6.88 7.92
C VAL A 130 -20.04 5.76 6.90
N TYR A 131 -21.06 5.61 6.05
CA TYR A 131 -21.09 4.60 4.99
C TYR A 131 -21.28 5.27 3.63
N VAL A 132 -20.29 5.08 2.77
CA VAL A 132 -20.29 5.58 1.39
C VAL A 132 -20.66 4.43 0.45
N PRO A 133 -21.85 4.47 -0.20
CA PRO A 133 -22.28 3.40 -1.08
C PRO A 133 -21.41 3.24 -2.33
N PRO A 134 -21.52 2.11 -3.04
CA PRO A 134 -20.85 1.91 -4.33
C PRO A 134 -21.14 3.04 -5.31
N HIS A 135 -20.18 3.31 -6.21
CA HIS A 135 -20.24 4.30 -7.29
C HIS A 135 -20.18 5.78 -6.86
N GLN A 136 -20.17 6.09 -5.55
CA GLN A 136 -20.16 7.48 -5.09
C GLN A 136 -18.75 8.09 -5.12
N ALA A 137 -17.76 7.37 -4.62
CA ALA A 137 -16.37 7.81 -4.64
C ALA A 137 -15.42 6.64 -4.42
N VAL A 138 -14.17 6.77 -4.89
CA VAL A 138 -13.07 5.95 -4.38
C VAL A 138 -12.69 6.44 -2.98
N ILE A 139 -12.18 5.53 -2.13
CA ILE A 139 -11.91 5.81 -0.72
C ILE A 139 -11.10 7.10 -0.50
N HIS A 140 -10.01 7.27 -1.26
CA HIS A 140 -9.13 8.43 -1.06
C HIS A 140 -9.71 9.73 -1.58
N GLN A 141 -10.56 9.69 -2.61
CA GLN A 141 -11.22 10.90 -3.08
C GLN A 141 -12.27 11.38 -2.07
N PHE A 142 -13.09 10.48 -1.53
CA PHE A 142 -14.02 10.83 -0.47
C PHE A 142 -13.29 11.41 0.75
N ALA A 143 -12.17 10.79 1.14
CA ALA A 143 -11.38 11.27 2.27
C ALA A 143 -10.81 12.68 2.03
N ARG A 144 -10.32 12.97 0.82
CA ARG A 144 -9.84 14.32 0.43
C ARG A 144 -10.97 15.35 0.50
N GLU A 145 -12.12 15.02 -0.07
CA GLU A 145 -13.28 15.92 -0.15
C GLU A 145 -13.94 16.14 1.21
N MET A 146 -13.99 15.12 2.09
CA MET A 146 -14.84 15.13 3.29
C MET A 146 -14.11 14.93 4.64
N LEU A 147 -12.88 14.39 4.66
CA LEU A 147 -12.21 14.02 5.91
C LEU A 147 -10.93 14.81 6.20
N ALA A 148 -10.11 15.07 5.19
CA ALA A 148 -8.81 15.71 5.35
C ALA A 148 -8.93 17.04 6.12
N GLY A 149 -7.90 17.42 6.86
CA GLY A 149 -7.83 18.68 7.61
C GLY A 149 -6.37 19.01 7.95
N GLY A 150 -6.02 20.30 7.90
CA GLY A 150 -4.66 20.77 8.16
C GLY A 150 -4.18 20.40 9.56
N GLY A 151 -3.01 19.77 9.64
CA GLY A 151 -2.41 19.32 10.91
C GLY A 151 -3.08 18.08 11.52
N LYS A 152 -4.03 17.45 10.84
CA LYS A 152 -4.69 16.22 11.26
C LYS A 152 -3.91 14.98 10.88
N MET A 153 -4.21 13.85 11.57
CA MET A 153 -3.72 12.52 11.22
C MET A 153 -4.87 11.56 10.93
N ILE A 154 -4.77 10.84 9.80
CA ILE A 154 -5.77 9.85 9.37
C ILE A 154 -5.09 8.49 9.16
N LEU A 155 -5.67 7.43 9.71
CA LEU A 155 -5.25 6.06 9.46
C LEU A 155 -6.24 5.38 8.52
N GLY A 156 -5.73 4.75 7.47
CA GLY A 156 -6.54 4.00 6.52
C GLY A 156 -6.08 2.57 6.33
N SER A 157 -7.00 1.71 5.93
CA SER A 157 -6.70 0.30 5.63
C SER A 157 -6.18 0.07 4.20
N ASP A 158 -6.05 1.13 3.42
CA ASP A 158 -5.44 1.11 2.08
C ASP A 158 -4.06 1.78 2.10
N SER A 159 -3.11 1.21 1.38
CA SER A 159 -1.73 1.70 1.34
C SER A 159 -1.58 3.10 0.74
N HIS A 160 -2.52 3.52 -0.13
CA HIS A 160 -2.55 4.86 -0.73
C HIS A 160 -3.25 5.91 0.14
N THR A 161 -3.43 5.65 1.42
CA THR A 161 -3.90 6.64 2.40
C THR A 161 -2.84 7.72 2.56
N ARG A 162 -2.88 8.71 1.68
CA ARG A 162 -1.96 9.85 1.55
C ARG A 162 -2.78 11.11 1.29
N TYR A 163 -2.75 12.05 2.22
CA TYR A 163 -3.49 13.32 2.14
C TYR A 163 -2.61 14.50 2.53
N GLY A 164 -1.29 14.28 2.45
CA GLY A 164 -0.27 15.28 2.79
C GLY A 164 -0.39 16.57 1.99
N ALA A 165 -0.77 16.47 0.72
CA ALA A 165 -1.03 17.63 -0.14
C ALA A 165 -2.06 18.61 0.43
N LEU A 166 -2.99 18.11 1.25
CA LEU A 166 -4.04 18.90 1.93
C LEU A 166 -3.67 19.26 3.39
N GLY A 167 -2.41 19.03 3.78
CA GLY A 167 -1.93 19.31 5.13
C GLY A 167 -2.30 18.23 6.16
N THR A 168 -2.75 17.04 5.73
CA THR A 168 -3.12 15.93 6.60
C THR A 168 -2.07 14.83 6.51
N MET A 169 -1.40 14.51 7.62
CA MET A 169 -0.50 13.37 7.67
C MET A 169 -1.32 12.08 7.74
N ALA A 170 -1.32 11.32 6.65
CA ALA A 170 -2.10 10.12 6.54
C ALA A 170 -1.22 8.88 6.35
N MET A 171 -1.60 7.77 6.99
CA MET A 171 -0.87 6.52 6.95
C MET A 171 -1.79 5.38 6.51
N GLY A 172 -1.29 4.53 5.62
CA GLY A 172 -1.96 3.31 5.20
C GLY A 172 -1.35 2.11 5.91
N GLU A 173 -2.17 1.38 6.69
CA GLU A 173 -1.73 0.23 7.48
C GLU A 173 -2.66 -0.97 7.32
N GLY A 174 -2.27 -2.09 7.90
CA GLY A 174 -3.14 -3.28 7.96
C GLY A 174 -4.30 -3.11 8.92
N GLY A 175 -5.33 -3.94 8.75
CA GLY A 175 -6.54 -3.93 9.57
C GLY A 175 -6.31 -3.92 11.07
N PRO A 176 -5.39 -4.72 11.62
CA PRO A 176 -5.10 -4.73 13.05
C PRO A 176 -4.70 -3.38 13.65
N GLU A 177 -4.02 -2.52 12.91
CA GLU A 177 -3.67 -1.17 13.40
C GLU A 177 -4.91 -0.27 13.53
N LEU A 178 -5.88 -0.43 12.61
CA LEU A 178 -7.17 0.24 12.73
C LEU A 178 -7.97 -0.31 13.92
N VAL A 179 -7.92 -1.63 14.15
CA VAL A 179 -8.56 -2.26 15.33
C VAL A 179 -8.04 -1.65 16.63
N LYS A 180 -6.72 -1.42 16.74
CA LYS A 180 -6.15 -0.73 17.91
C LYS A 180 -6.80 0.64 18.14
N GLN A 181 -6.95 1.44 17.08
CA GLN A 181 -7.63 2.74 17.18
C GLN A 181 -9.12 2.60 17.56
N LEU A 182 -9.82 1.62 16.96
CA LEU A 182 -11.23 1.32 17.30
C LEU A 182 -11.41 0.85 18.75
N LEU A 183 -10.40 0.27 19.35
CA LEU A 183 -10.34 -0.10 20.77
C LEU A 183 -9.72 1.00 21.65
N ASN A 184 -9.60 2.21 21.12
CA ASN A 184 -9.02 3.37 21.79
C ASN A 184 -7.56 3.16 22.27
N LYS A 185 -6.80 2.33 21.55
CA LYS A 185 -5.37 2.09 21.75
C LYS A 185 -4.54 2.97 20.82
N THR A 186 -3.22 2.85 20.87
CA THR A 186 -2.27 3.66 20.15
C THR A 186 -1.62 2.92 18.97
N TYR A 187 -1.07 3.69 18.05
CA TYR A 187 -0.17 3.23 17.01
C TYR A 187 1.26 3.55 17.44
N ASP A 188 2.03 2.52 17.73
CA ASP A 188 3.34 2.64 18.36
C ASP A 188 4.45 2.58 17.31
N ILE A 189 5.27 3.63 17.23
CA ILE A 189 6.40 3.72 16.31
C ILE A 189 7.58 4.45 16.94
N LYS A 190 8.79 4.19 16.45
CA LYS A 190 9.94 5.09 16.68
C LYS A 190 9.73 6.38 15.90
N MET A 191 10.29 7.50 16.39
CA MET A 191 10.29 8.75 15.61
C MET A 191 10.92 8.48 14.24
N PRO A 192 10.17 8.67 13.14
CA PRO A 192 10.71 8.45 11.80
C PRO A 192 11.67 9.58 11.41
N GLY A 193 12.63 9.26 10.53
CA GLY A 193 13.39 10.28 9.84
C GLY A 193 12.49 11.11 8.91
N VAL A 194 12.88 12.35 8.64
CA VAL A 194 12.17 13.27 7.76
C VAL A 194 13.06 13.63 6.58
N VAL A 195 12.56 13.41 5.35
CA VAL A 195 13.28 13.76 4.12
C VAL A 195 12.56 14.92 3.44
N GLY A 196 13.29 16.01 3.20
CA GLY A 196 12.78 17.14 2.42
C GLY A 196 12.69 16.79 0.93
N ILE A 197 11.51 17.00 0.35
CA ILE A 197 11.30 16.94 -1.10
C ILE A 197 11.19 18.38 -1.59
N TYR A 198 12.30 18.90 -2.08
CA TYR A 198 12.39 20.30 -2.47
C TYR A 198 12.02 20.46 -3.94
N LEU A 199 10.86 21.05 -4.19
CA LEU A 199 10.35 21.32 -5.52
C LEU A 199 10.77 22.74 -5.98
N ASP A 200 11.35 22.80 -7.16
CA ASP A 200 11.77 24.05 -7.81
C ASP A 200 11.22 24.15 -9.24
N GLY A 201 11.08 25.37 -9.75
CA GLY A 201 10.52 25.61 -11.08
C GLY A 201 9.02 25.32 -11.17
N GLU A 202 8.54 25.07 -12.40
CA GLU A 202 7.15 24.72 -12.70
C GLU A 202 7.09 23.69 -13.84
N PRO A 203 6.09 22.79 -13.87
CA PRO A 203 5.95 21.79 -14.93
C PRO A 203 5.77 22.44 -16.29
N VAL A 204 6.40 21.87 -17.31
CA VAL A 204 6.15 22.27 -18.70
C VAL A 204 4.77 21.79 -19.16
N LYS A 205 4.21 22.46 -20.17
CA LYS A 205 2.92 22.11 -20.77
C LYS A 205 2.94 20.65 -21.26
N GLY A 206 1.94 19.85 -20.88
CA GLY A 206 1.83 18.44 -21.23
C GLY A 206 2.41 17.47 -20.18
N VAL A 207 3.16 17.97 -19.20
CA VAL A 207 3.63 17.18 -18.04
C VAL A 207 2.57 17.23 -16.94
N GLY A 208 2.25 16.07 -16.40
CA GLY A 208 1.25 15.91 -15.33
C GLY A 208 1.82 15.38 -14.02
N PRO A 209 0.96 15.20 -13.00
CA PRO A 209 1.40 14.78 -11.67
C PRO A 209 2.04 13.39 -11.65
N GLN A 210 1.59 12.47 -12.50
CA GLN A 210 2.16 11.13 -12.58
C GLN A 210 3.61 11.15 -13.09
N ASP A 211 3.94 12.06 -14.01
CA ASP A 211 5.31 12.20 -14.53
C ASP A 211 6.28 12.61 -13.41
N VAL A 212 5.89 13.59 -12.59
CA VAL A 212 6.67 14.02 -11.42
C VAL A 212 6.81 12.91 -10.40
N ALA A 213 5.71 12.22 -10.09
CA ALA A 213 5.69 11.12 -9.14
C ALA A 213 6.62 9.97 -9.57
N LEU A 214 6.54 9.55 -10.84
CA LEU A 214 7.38 8.49 -11.39
C LEU A 214 8.87 8.89 -11.38
N ALA A 215 9.20 10.13 -11.69
CA ALA A 215 10.58 10.63 -11.60
C ALA A 215 11.14 10.53 -10.17
N ILE A 216 10.32 10.86 -9.14
CA ILE A 216 10.70 10.73 -7.72
C ILE A 216 10.85 9.26 -7.33
N ILE A 217 9.89 8.40 -7.71
CA ILE A 217 9.92 6.97 -7.40
C ILE A 217 11.17 6.31 -8.00
N GLY A 218 11.46 6.58 -9.28
CA GLY A 218 12.63 6.05 -9.97
C GLY A 218 13.95 6.44 -9.31
N ALA A 219 14.02 7.64 -8.73
CA ALA A 219 15.21 8.13 -8.04
C ALA A 219 15.39 7.60 -6.61
N THR A 220 14.30 7.23 -5.92
CA THR A 220 14.33 7.00 -4.46
C THR A 220 14.04 5.55 -4.04
N PHE A 221 13.39 4.75 -4.88
CA PHE A 221 12.99 3.39 -4.50
C PHE A 221 14.18 2.44 -4.41
N GLY A 222 15.02 2.36 -5.46
CA GLY A 222 16.07 1.35 -5.59
C GLY A 222 17.16 1.43 -4.50
N ASN A 223 17.40 2.61 -3.97
CA ASN A 223 18.37 2.87 -2.89
C ASN A 223 17.75 2.98 -1.49
N GLY A 224 16.41 2.86 -1.39
CA GLY A 224 15.69 2.97 -0.12
C GLY A 224 15.78 4.34 0.55
N TYR A 225 16.04 5.41 -0.19
CA TYR A 225 16.37 6.74 0.34
C TYR A 225 15.33 7.29 1.32
N VAL A 226 14.05 7.03 1.05
CA VAL A 226 12.91 7.47 1.86
C VAL A 226 12.21 6.32 2.62
N ASN A 227 12.78 5.12 2.60
CA ASN A 227 12.14 3.95 3.20
C ASN A 227 11.83 4.19 4.69
N ASN A 228 10.57 3.96 5.09
CA ASN A 228 10.03 4.17 6.44
C ASN A 228 10.23 5.58 7.02
N LYS A 229 10.51 6.59 6.18
CA LYS A 229 10.63 7.99 6.57
C LYS A 229 9.40 8.79 6.14
N VAL A 230 9.26 10.01 6.65
CA VAL A 230 8.23 10.96 6.19
C VAL A 230 8.82 11.82 5.08
N MET A 231 8.10 11.92 3.95
CA MET A 231 8.44 12.83 2.87
C MET A 231 7.77 14.18 3.11
N GLU A 232 8.55 15.24 3.30
CA GLU A 232 8.05 16.59 3.54
C GLU A 232 8.29 17.47 2.32
N PHE A 233 7.21 17.83 1.61
CA PHE A 233 7.26 18.60 0.37
C PHE A 233 7.33 20.10 0.63
N VAL A 234 8.41 20.71 0.18
CA VAL A 234 8.78 22.10 0.43
C VAL A 234 9.34 22.75 -0.84
N GLY A 235 9.75 23.99 -0.75
CA GLY A 235 10.35 24.73 -1.84
C GLY A 235 9.35 25.60 -2.63
N PRO A 236 9.87 26.51 -3.47
CA PRO A 236 9.04 27.47 -4.21
C PRO A 236 8.14 26.84 -5.27
N GLY A 237 8.56 25.71 -5.84
CA GLY A 237 7.79 24.97 -6.85
C GLY A 237 6.43 24.48 -6.34
N VAL A 238 6.27 24.23 -5.01
CA VAL A 238 4.98 23.83 -4.43
C VAL A 238 3.89 24.83 -4.78
N GLY A 239 4.17 26.14 -4.65
CA GLY A 239 3.21 27.20 -4.97
C GLY A 239 2.80 27.30 -6.45
N LYS A 240 3.53 26.64 -7.35
CA LYS A 240 3.22 26.58 -8.79
C LYS A 240 2.18 25.52 -9.12
N LEU A 241 2.02 24.52 -8.28
CA LEU A 241 1.13 23.37 -8.49
C LEU A 241 -0.28 23.65 -7.96
N SER A 242 -1.31 23.23 -8.70
CA SER A 242 -2.69 23.18 -8.20
C SER A 242 -2.85 22.17 -7.08
N ALA A 243 -3.97 22.21 -6.36
CA ALA A 243 -4.30 21.22 -5.36
C ALA A 243 -4.38 19.79 -5.97
N ASP A 244 -5.07 19.64 -7.10
CA ASP A 244 -5.20 18.35 -7.80
C ASP A 244 -3.84 17.81 -8.26
N PHE A 245 -2.94 18.66 -8.73
CA PHE A 245 -1.60 18.24 -9.13
C PHE A 245 -0.78 17.73 -7.95
N ARG A 246 -0.81 18.43 -6.80
CA ARG A 246 -0.14 17.99 -5.55
C ARG A 246 -0.72 16.67 -5.06
N ILE A 247 -2.04 16.51 -5.09
CA ILE A 247 -2.75 15.28 -4.72
C ILE A 247 -2.30 14.10 -5.58
N GLY A 248 -2.15 14.31 -6.89
CA GLY A 248 -1.67 13.28 -7.83
C GLY A 248 -0.24 12.82 -7.54
N ILE A 249 0.66 13.71 -7.15
CA ILE A 249 2.02 13.34 -6.70
C ILE A 249 1.95 12.64 -5.35
N ASP A 250 1.21 13.21 -4.41
CA ASP A 250 1.17 12.77 -3.00
C ASP A 250 0.73 11.32 -2.85
N VAL A 251 -0.31 10.91 -3.57
CA VAL A 251 -0.84 9.54 -3.51
C VAL A 251 0.18 8.49 -3.97
N MET A 252 1.05 8.86 -4.90
CA MET A 252 2.09 7.98 -5.44
C MET A 252 3.31 7.83 -4.52
N THR A 253 3.45 8.66 -3.48
CA THR A 253 4.55 8.53 -2.50
C THR A 253 4.57 7.17 -1.82
N THR A 254 3.42 6.47 -1.74
CA THR A 254 3.35 5.09 -1.24
C THR A 254 4.30 4.15 -1.97
N GLU A 255 4.52 4.36 -3.26
CA GLU A 255 5.37 3.50 -4.10
C GLU A 255 6.87 3.74 -3.89
N THR A 256 7.25 4.70 -3.05
CA THR A 256 8.62 4.90 -2.58
C THR A 256 8.94 4.14 -1.30
N THR A 257 7.97 3.41 -0.73
CA THR A 257 8.04 2.75 0.60
C THR A 257 8.16 3.72 1.78
N CYS A 258 7.86 5.01 1.61
CA CYS A 258 7.83 5.96 2.72
C CYS A 258 6.73 5.63 3.73
N LEU A 259 6.90 6.09 4.97
CA LEU A 259 5.90 5.91 6.03
C LEU A 259 4.67 6.80 5.78
N SER A 260 4.89 8.07 5.46
CA SER A 260 3.86 9.06 5.20
C SER A 260 4.42 10.23 4.40
N SER A 261 3.56 11.18 4.04
CA SER A 261 3.90 12.43 3.37
C SER A 261 3.18 13.61 4.00
N ILE A 262 3.77 14.79 3.89
CA ILE A 262 3.18 16.06 4.30
C ILE A 262 3.70 17.18 3.40
N TRP A 263 2.87 18.16 3.09
CA TRP A 263 3.20 19.29 2.23
C TRP A 263 2.99 20.60 2.95
N ARG A 264 3.80 21.60 2.63
CA ARG A 264 3.42 22.98 2.97
C ARG A 264 2.10 23.33 2.31
N THR A 265 1.26 24.07 3.02
CA THR A 265 -0.04 24.52 2.53
C THR A 265 -0.01 26.03 2.21
N ASP A 266 -0.89 26.46 1.34
CA ASP A 266 -1.01 27.83 0.86
C ASP A 266 -2.44 28.15 0.46
N ASP A 267 -2.64 29.31 -0.19
CA ASP A 267 -3.96 29.78 -0.64
C ASP A 267 -4.67 28.80 -1.60
N LYS A 268 -3.92 28.02 -2.41
CA LYS A 268 -4.52 27.00 -3.30
C LYS A 268 -5.14 25.85 -2.51
N ILE A 269 -4.53 25.48 -1.40
CA ILE A 269 -5.10 24.46 -0.51
C ILE A 269 -6.25 25.04 0.31
N LYS A 270 -6.16 26.33 0.69
CA LYS A 270 -7.29 27.04 1.29
C LYS A 270 -8.49 27.05 0.34
N GLU A 271 -8.29 27.40 -0.94
CA GLU A 271 -9.33 27.39 -1.98
C GLU A 271 -9.95 26.00 -2.13
N PHE A 272 -9.15 24.91 -2.08
CA PHE A 272 -9.68 23.55 -2.10
C PHE A 272 -10.67 23.31 -0.96
N TYR A 273 -10.33 23.70 0.28
CA TYR A 273 -11.25 23.57 1.41
C TYR A 273 -12.47 24.47 1.28
N ASP A 274 -12.30 25.69 0.78
CA ASP A 274 -13.40 26.64 0.56
C ASP A 274 -14.42 26.10 -0.47
N ILE A 275 -13.95 25.53 -1.58
CA ILE A 275 -14.78 24.89 -2.62
C ILE A 275 -15.62 23.74 -2.02
N HIS A 276 -15.04 22.98 -1.09
CA HIS A 276 -15.74 21.87 -0.43
C HIS A 276 -16.60 22.29 0.78
N GLY A 277 -16.73 23.60 1.05
CA GLY A 277 -17.49 24.12 2.19
C GLY A 277 -16.85 23.78 3.55
N ARG A 278 -15.52 23.64 3.60
CA ARG A 278 -14.75 23.17 4.74
C ARG A 278 -13.60 24.11 5.10
N SER A 279 -13.82 25.41 4.98
CA SER A 279 -12.82 26.45 5.25
C SER A 279 -12.17 26.33 6.65
N ASP A 280 -12.94 25.85 7.63
CA ASP A 280 -12.46 25.65 9.02
C ASP A 280 -11.44 24.52 9.16
N ASP A 281 -11.36 23.61 8.20
CA ASP A 281 -10.39 22.51 8.17
C ASP A 281 -9.04 22.94 7.61
N PHE A 282 -8.95 24.12 6.99
CA PHE A 282 -7.67 24.65 6.51
C PHE A 282 -6.76 25.06 7.68
N ARG A 283 -5.48 24.73 7.56
CA ARG A 283 -4.39 25.30 8.40
C ARG A 283 -3.21 25.60 7.49
N GLU A 284 -2.61 26.74 7.70
CA GLU A 284 -1.33 27.08 7.09
C GLU A 284 -0.23 26.25 7.76
N LEU A 285 0.47 25.46 6.96
CA LEU A 285 1.59 24.62 7.41
C LEU A 285 2.83 25.01 6.62
N ASN A 286 3.89 25.36 7.34
CA ASN A 286 5.21 25.64 6.81
C ASN A 286 6.26 25.08 7.76
N PRO A 287 7.45 24.68 7.26
CA PRO A 287 8.59 24.44 8.15
C PRO A 287 9.00 25.73 8.84
N GLY A 288 9.65 25.62 9.99
CA GLY A 288 10.20 26.77 10.71
C GLY A 288 11.28 27.52 9.91
N ALA A 289 11.75 28.64 10.45
CA ALA A 289 12.73 29.51 9.79
C ALA A 289 14.03 28.78 9.42
N VAL A 290 14.45 27.78 10.22
CA VAL A 290 15.56 26.87 9.93
C VAL A 290 15.10 25.47 10.27
N ALA A 291 14.78 24.67 9.28
CA ALA A 291 14.41 23.26 9.45
C ALA A 291 15.54 22.34 8.99
N TYR A 292 15.73 21.21 9.68
CA TYR A 292 16.71 20.18 9.30
C TYR A 292 16.00 18.92 8.83
N TYR A 293 16.49 18.37 7.71
CA TYR A 293 16.03 17.11 7.12
C TYR A 293 17.15 16.07 7.11
N ASP A 294 16.82 14.80 7.40
CA ASP A 294 17.78 13.68 7.38
C ASP A 294 18.27 13.30 5.98
N GLY A 295 17.66 13.89 4.97
CA GLY A 295 17.99 13.78 3.55
C GLY A 295 17.20 14.81 2.78
N LEU A 296 17.60 15.06 1.52
CA LEU A 296 16.89 15.98 0.64
C LEU A 296 16.89 15.47 -0.79
N VAL A 297 15.70 15.48 -1.39
CA VAL A 297 15.46 15.21 -2.80
C VAL A 297 15.15 16.53 -3.49
N TYR A 298 16.04 17.01 -4.33
CA TYR A 298 15.82 18.18 -5.17
C TYR A 298 15.15 17.77 -6.47
N VAL A 299 14.02 18.39 -6.80
CA VAL A 299 13.24 18.13 -8.01
C VAL A 299 13.08 19.42 -8.79
N ASN A 300 13.68 19.49 -9.98
CA ASN A 300 13.44 20.58 -10.91
C ASN A 300 12.23 20.23 -11.79
N LEU A 301 11.08 20.81 -11.48
CA LEU A 301 9.82 20.57 -12.20
C LEU A 301 9.88 20.94 -13.68
N SER A 302 10.69 21.96 -14.04
CA SER A 302 10.85 22.42 -15.42
C SER A 302 11.67 21.46 -16.30
N GLU A 303 12.37 20.50 -15.69
CA GLU A 303 13.15 19.47 -16.39
C GLU A 303 12.41 18.12 -16.48
N ILE A 304 11.28 17.96 -15.81
CA ILE A 304 10.47 16.73 -15.88
C ILE A 304 9.89 16.62 -17.30
N LYS A 305 10.05 15.42 -17.87
CA LYS A 305 9.48 15.04 -19.18
C LYS A 305 8.32 14.05 -18.94
N PRO A 306 7.46 13.81 -19.96
CA PRO A 306 6.52 12.70 -19.91
C PRO A 306 7.21 11.37 -19.63
N MET A 307 6.75 10.68 -18.58
CA MET A 307 7.37 9.48 -18.03
C MET A 307 6.50 8.24 -18.26
N ILE A 308 7.15 7.09 -18.28
CA ILE A 308 6.50 5.78 -18.26
C ILE A 308 7.21 4.84 -17.27
N ALA A 309 6.48 4.18 -16.42
CA ALA A 309 7.01 3.08 -15.60
C ALA A 309 6.64 1.75 -16.27
N MET A 310 7.64 1.07 -16.80
CA MET A 310 7.50 -0.19 -17.51
C MET A 310 7.18 -1.35 -16.53
N PRO A 311 6.57 -2.46 -17.00
CA PRO A 311 6.31 -3.62 -16.15
C PRO A 311 7.60 -4.14 -15.49
N PHE A 312 7.59 -4.67 -14.26
CA PHE A 312 6.41 -4.92 -13.39
C PHE A 312 6.56 -4.18 -12.05
N HIS A 313 7.14 -2.99 -12.04
CA HIS A 313 7.28 -2.18 -10.83
C HIS A 313 7.20 -0.68 -11.14
N PRO A 314 6.58 0.16 -10.26
CA PRO A 314 6.49 1.62 -10.47
C PRO A 314 7.85 2.33 -10.53
N SER A 315 8.93 1.74 -10.03
CA SER A 315 10.28 2.30 -10.11
C SER A 315 11.01 2.01 -11.42
N ASN A 316 10.42 1.20 -12.30
CA ASN A 316 10.99 0.87 -13.59
C ASN A 316 10.75 1.97 -14.63
N VAL A 317 11.36 3.13 -14.41
CA VAL A 317 10.98 4.41 -15.02
C VAL A 317 11.90 4.78 -16.17
N TYR A 318 11.27 5.25 -17.25
CA TYR A 318 11.92 5.84 -18.42
C TYR A 318 11.18 7.13 -18.80
N THR A 319 11.82 8.02 -19.57
CA THR A 319 11.07 9.01 -20.33
C THR A 319 10.42 8.32 -21.53
N ILE A 320 9.24 8.78 -21.96
CA ILE A 320 8.59 8.24 -23.17
C ILE A 320 9.48 8.48 -24.40
N GLU A 321 10.21 9.60 -24.41
CA GLU A 321 11.19 9.91 -25.45
C GLU A 321 12.29 8.85 -25.55
N ASP A 322 12.88 8.44 -24.40
CA ASP A 322 13.92 7.41 -24.37
C ASP A 322 13.41 6.04 -24.82
N VAL A 323 12.18 5.68 -24.42
CA VAL A 323 11.53 4.44 -24.89
C VAL A 323 11.36 4.47 -26.41
N ASN A 324 10.84 5.56 -26.98
CA ASN A 324 10.62 5.69 -28.41
C ASN A 324 11.94 5.70 -29.20
N ALA A 325 13.00 6.30 -28.64
CA ALA A 325 14.31 6.38 -29.28
C ALA A 325 15.08 5.03 -29.27
N ASN A 326 14.88 4.20 -28.23
CA ASN A 326 15.62 2.96 -27.98
C ASN A 326 14.66 1.77 -27.80
N LEU A 327 13.58 1.73 -28.56
CA LEU A 327 12.43 0.87 -28.31
C LEU A 327 12.78 -0.61 -28.16
N ALA A 328 13.52 -1.18 -29.12
CA ALA A 328 13.84 -2.61 -29.11
C ALA A 328 14.70 -3.00 -27.89
N ASP A 329 15.70 -2.17 -27.55
CA ASP A 329 16.61 -2.44 -26.44
C ASP A 329 15.88 -2.30 -25.09
N VAL A 330 15.04 -1.26 -24.93
CA VAL A 330 14.26 -1.06 -23.70
C VAL A 330 13.27 -2.21 -23.50
N LEU A 331 12.51 -2.59 -24.54
CA LEU A 331 11.57 -3.69 -24.43
C LEU A 331 12.26 -5.02 -24.16
N HIS A 332 13.44 -5.26 -24.77
CA HIS A 332 14.23 -6.46 -24.49
C HIS A 332 14.68 -6.51 -23.03
N ASP A 333 15.23 -5.43 -22.49
CA ASP A 333 15.68 -5.37 -21.10
C ASP A 333 14.50 -5.58 -20.11
N VAL A 334 13.35 -4.93 -20.37
CA VAL A 334 12.14 -5.13 -19.57
C VAL A 334 11.66 -6.58 -19.62
N GLU A 335 11.64 -7.18 -20.81
CA GLU A 335 11.24 -8.58 -21.04
C GLU A 335 12.16 -9.54 -20.28
N GLN A 336 13.49 -9.36 -20.33
CA GLN A 336 14.43 -10.21 -19.59
C GLN A 336 14.23 -10.13 -18.08
N ARG A 337 14.02 -8.93 -17.52
CA ARG A 337 13.73 -8.75 -16.10
C ARG A 337 12.38 -9.37 -15.71
N ALA A 338 11.39 -9.26 -16.58
CA ALA A 338 10.07 -9.86 -16.37
C ALA A 338 10.14 -11.38 -16.35
N LEU A 339 10.87 -12.00 -17.29
CA LEU A 339 11.05 -13.46 -17.37
C LEU A 339 11.70 -14.02 -16.09
N VAL A 340 12.64 -13.30 -15.50
CA VAL A 340 13.22 -13.67 -14.19
C VAL A 340 12.14 -13.67 -13.10
N SER A 341 11.30 -12.63 -13.05
CA SER A 341 10.22 -12.53 -12.04
C SER A 341 9.12 -13.56 -12.23
N LEU A 342 8.86 -13.97 -13.48
CA LEU A 342 7.82 -14.96 -13.82
C LEU A 342 8.31 -16.41 -13.69
N ASP A 343 9.63 -16.63 -13.51
CA ASP A 343 10.26 -17.94 -13.27
C ASP A 343 9.78 -19.05 -14.23
N GLY A 344 9.59 -18.69 -15.52
CA GLY A 344 9.15 -19.62 -16.56
C GLY A 344 7.69 -20.09 -16.44
N ALA A 345 6.88 -19.44 -15.59
CA ALA A 345 5.48 -19.82 -15.39
C ALA A 345 4.61 -19.63 -16.65
N VAL A 346 4.95 -18.65 -17.49
CA VAL A 346 4.28 -18.34 -18.75
C VAL A 346 5.27 -17.77 -19.76
N ASP A 347 4.94 -17.89 -21.04
CA ASP A 347 5.64 -17.17 -22.10
C ASP A 347 5.24 -15.69 -22.03
N TYR A 348 6.25 -14.79 -22.07
CA TYR A 348 6.06 -13.36 -22.04
C TYR A 348 6.89 -12.66 -23.10
N SER A 349 6.27 -11.81 -23.90
CA SER A 349 6.93 -11.02 -24.92
C SER A 349 6.39 -9.59 -24.97
N LEU A 350 7.31 -8.64 -25.17
CA LEU A 350 7.01 -7.24 -25.49
C LEU A 350 7.52 -6.86 -26.89
N GLN A 351 8.40 -7.66 -27.50
CA GLN A 351 8.94 -7.40 -28.82
C GLN A 351 7.86 -7.42 -29.91
N ASP A 352 6.82 -8.22 -29.74
CA ASP A 352 5.66 -8.30 -30.63
C ASP A 352 4.78 -7.03 -30.61
N LYS A 353 4.98 -6.13 -29.63
CA LYS A 353 4.34 -4.82 -29.56
C LYS A 353 5.00 -3.76 -30.44
N ILE A 354 6.10 -4.08 -31.10
CA ILE A 354 6.74 -3.18 -32.06
C ILE A 354 6.03 -3.30 -33.42
N VAL A 355 5.19 -2.32 -33.70
CA VAL A 355 4.45 -2.23 -34.97
C VAL A 355 4.96 -1.05 -35.77
N ASN A 356 5.50 -1.29 -36.99
CA ASN A 356 6.07 -0.26 -37.85
C ASN A 356 7.14 0.60 -37.15
N GLY A 357 7.96 -0.01 -36.28
CA GLY A 357 9.03 0.65 -35.54
C GLY A 357 8.54 1.54 -34.36
N LYS A 358 7.29 1.41 -33.96
CA LYS A 358 6.68 2.13 -32.84
C LYS A 358 6.08 1.14 -31.83
N LEU A 359 6.02 1.53 -30.57
CA LEU A 359 5.31 0.74 -29.55
C LEU A 359 3.80 0.90 -29.74
N TYR A 360 3.11 -0.20 -29.99
CA TYR A 360 1.67 -0.29 -30.00
C TYR A 360 1.15 -0.75 -28.63
N VAL A 361 0.13 -0.08 -28.13
CA VAL A 361 -0.51 -0.34 -26.85
C VAL A 361 -1.93 -0.82 -27.08
N ASP A 362 -2.35 -1.84 -26.35
CA ASP A 362 -3.68 -2.46 -26.54
C ASP A 362 -4.78 -1.74 -25.76
N GLN A 363 -4.41 -1.08 -24.64
CA GLN A 363 -5.40 -0.48 -23.75
C GLN A 363 -4.85 0.76 -23.03
N GLY A 364 -5.66 1.81 -22.94
CA GLY A 364 -5.43 2.99 -22.08
C GLY A 364 -6.48 3.11 -20.99
N ILE A 365 -6.08 3.42 -19.75
CA ILE A 365 -7.00 3.61 -18.62
C ILE A 365 -6.57 4.81 -17.79
N ILE A 366 -7.55 5.67 -17.46
CA ILE A 366 -7.41 6.74 -16.45
C ILE A 366 -8.36 6.38 -15.30
N ALA A 367 -7.81 6.05 -14.11
CA ALA A 367 -8.65 5.52 -13.04
C ALA A 367 -8.09 5.80 -11.63
N GLY A 368 -8.95 5.59 -10.66
CA GLY A 368 -8.61 5.55 -9.24
C GLY A 368 -8.26 6.92 -8.65
N CYS A 369 -7.64 6.86 -7.50
CA CYS A 369 -7.28 8.04 -6.72
C CYS A 369 -6.11 8.86 -7.30
N ALA A 370 -5.33 8.28 -8.20
CA ALA A 370 -4.23 8.96 -8.90
C ALA A 370 -4.72 9.60 -10.21
N GLY A 371 -5.40 8.81 -11.08
CA GLY A 371 -5.78 9.27 -12.43
C GLY A 371 -7.13 9.98 -12.50
N GLY A 372 -8.11 9.55 -11.69
CA GLY A 372 -9.51 9.98 -11.79
C GLY A 372 -9.85 11.40 -11.29
N GLY A 373 -8.84 12.24 -11.00
CA GLY A 373 -9.01 13.63 -10.59
C GLY A 373 -9.59 14.52 -11.70
N PHE A 374 -10.21 15.60 -11.29
CA PHE A 374 -10.91 16.51 -12.21
C PHE A 374 -9.99 17.10 -13.28
N GLU A 375 -8.85 17.67 -12.88
CA GLU A 375 -7.90 18.30 -13.81
C GLU A 375 -7.29 17.29 -14.80
N ASN A 376 -7.00 16.06 -14.34
CA ASN A 376 -6.45 15.02 -15.21
C ASN A 376 -7.42 14.64 -16.33
N ILE A 377 -8.70 14.47 -16.00
CA ILE A 377 -9.71 14.08 -16.99
C ILE A 377 -10.04 15.24 -17.91
N CYS A 378 -10.10 16.49 -17.42
CA CYS A 378 -10.25 17.66 -18.26
C CYS A 378 -9.11 17.82 -19.26
N ALA A 379 -7.86 17.63 -18.82
CA ALA A 379 -6.68 17.68 -19.69
C ALA A 379 -6.72 16.56 -20.76
N ALA A 380 -7.12 15.35 -20.37
CA ALA A 380 -7.29 14.24 -21.32
C ALA A 380 -8.38 14.54 -22.37
N ALA A 381 -9.51 15.12 -21.94
CA ALA A 381 -10.58 15.54 -22.85
C ALA A 381 -10.13 16.64 -23.81
N ASP A 382 -9.33 17.61 -23.35
CA ASP A 382 -8.78 18.67 -24.21
C ASP A 382 -7.85 18.11 -25.29
N ILE A 383 -7.04 17.11 -24.97
CA ILE A 383 -6.13 16.45 -25.93
C ILE A 383 -6.90 15.66 -26.99
N ILE A 384 -7.95 14.94 -26.59
CA ILE A 384 -8.67 14.02 -27.48
C ILE A 384 -9.81 14.69 -28.27
N ARG A 385 -10.22 15.90 -27.87
CA ARG A 385 -11.33 16.65 -28.51
C ARG A 385 -11.16 16.73 -30.01
N GLY A 386 -12.19 16.33 -30.75
CA GLY A 386 -12.21 16.31 -32.22
C GLY A 386 -11.33 15.22 -32.85
N LYS A 387 -10.80 14.30 -32.04
CA LYS A 387 -10.04 13.13 -32.48
C LYS A 387 -10.83 11.87 -32.10
N TYR A 388 -10.34 10.70 -32.51
CA TYR A 388 -10.95 9.42 -32.19
C TYR A 388 -9.88 8.34 -31.96
N ILE A 389 -10.19 7.37 -31.12
CA ILE A 389 -9.26 6.29 -30.73
C ILE A 389 -9.04 5.22 -31.79
N GLY A 390 -9.83 5.24 -32.88
CA GLY A 390 -9.85 4.19 -33.89
C GLY A 390 -10.92 3.14 -33.64
N SER A 391 -10.99 2.14 -34.54
CA SER A 391 -11.92 1.01 -34.47
C SER A 391 -11.19 -0.34 -34.47
N ASP A 392 -9.92 -0.32 -34.12
CA ASP A 392 -9.02 -1.47 -34.04
C ASP A 392 -8.95 -1.99 -32.58
N GLU A 393 -7.89 -2.70 -32.22
CA GLU A 393 -7.73 -3.38 -30.93
C GLU A 393 -7.65 -2.42 -29.74
N PHE A 394 -7.13 -1.19 -29.93
CA PHE A 394 -6.95 -0.23 -28.85
C PHE A 394 -8.27 0.17 -28.20
N THR A 395 -8.32 0.10 -26.86
CA THR A 395 -9.47 0.55 -26.06
C THR A 395 -9.05 1.65 -25.08
N PHE A 396 -10.00 2.54 -24.72
CA PHE A 396 -9.74 3.60 -23.75
C PHE A 396 -10.91 3.72 -22.76
N SER A 397 -10.60 3.65 -21.45
CA SER A 397 -11.56 3.79 -20.37
C SER A 397 -11.16 4.88 -19.38
N VAL A 398 -12.15 5.64 -18.89
CA VAL A 398 -11.97 6.71 -17.90
C VAL A 398 -12.92 6.52 -16.73
N TYR A 399 -12.39 6.61 -15.51
CA TYR A 399 -13.12 6.46 -14.24
C TYR A 399 -12.93 7.72 -13.40
N PRO A 400 -13.87 8.68 -13.38
CA PRO A 400 -13.83 9.79 -12.42
C PRO A 400 -13.77 9.27 -10.98
N ALA A 401 -12.95 9.89 -10.15
CA ALA A 401 -12.70 9.39 -8.79
C ALA A 401 -13.88 9.58 -7.83
N SER A 402 -14.85 10.43 -8.17
CA SER A 402 -16.08 10.62 -7.40
C SER A 402 -17.24 11.09 -8.28
N THR A 403 -18.48 10.89 -7.79
CA THR A 403 -19.68 11.38 -8.46
C THR A 403 -19.72 12.92 -8.57
N PRO A 404 -19.29 13.70 -7.54
CA PRO A 404 -19.14 15.15 -7.71
C PRO A 404 -18.23 15.53 -8.87
N ILE A 405 -17.06 14.90 -9.02
CA ILE A 405 -16.17 15.10 -10.16
C ILE A 405 -16.87 14.73 -11.46
N TYR A 406 -17.50 13.54 -11.50
CA TYR A 406 -18.19 13.07 -12.71
C TYR A 406 -19.28 14.05 -13.16
N MET A 407 -20.06 14.58 -12.22
CA MET A 407 -21.10 15.56 -12.51
C MET A 407 -20.54 16.85 -13.13
N GLU A 408 -19.42 17.37 -12.60
CA GLU A 408 -18.78 18.57 -13.17
C GLU A 408 -18.19 18.30 -14.56
N LEU A 409 -17.64 17.10 -14.81
CA LEU A 409 -17.18 16.69 -16.14
C LEU A 409 -18.32 16.54 -17.15
N VAL A 410 -19.52 16.15 -16.71
CA VAL A 410 -20.73 16.16 -17.54
C VAL A 410 -21.15 17.61 -17.88
N LYS A 411 -21.19 18.49 -16.87
CA LYS A 411 -21.61 19.87 -17.02
C LYS A 411 -20.69 20.70 -17.93
N ASN A 412 -19.36 20.48 -17.83
CA ASN A 412 -18.38 21.23 -18.64
C ASN A 412 -18.15 20.64 -20.04
N GLY A 413 -18.79 19.49 -20.37
CA GLY A 413 -18.72 18.86 -21.68
C GLY A 413 -17.54 17.88 -21.87
N ALA A 414 -16.66 17.72 -20.89
CA ALA A 414 -15.51 16.82 -21.01
C ALA A 414 -15.92 15.35 -21.23
N VAL A 415 -17.00 14.89 -20.59
CA VAL A 415 -17.58 13.57 -20.83
C VAL A 415 -18.04 13.40 -22.27
N ALA A 416 -18.68 14.41 -22.85
CA ALA A 416 -19.13 14.36 -24.25
C ALA A 416 -17.92 14.26 -25.21
N ASP A 417 -16.90 15.11 -25.03
CA ASP A 417 -15.67 15.07 -25.83
C ASP A 417 -14.98 13.69 -25.79
N LEU A 418 -14.91 13.06 -24.59
CA LEU A 418 -14.37 11.72 -24.42
C LEU A 418 -15.21 10.65 -25.14
N MET A 419 -16.53 10.68 -24.97
CA MET A 419 -17.44 9.70 -25.58
C MET A 419 -17.46 9.82 -27.11
N GLU A 420 -17.44 11.02 -27.65
CA GLU A 420 -17.35 11.26 -29.10
C GLU A 420 -16.07 10.68 -29.69
N ALA A 421 -14.98 10.69 -28.93
CA ALA A 421 -13.70 10.09 -29.32
C ALA A 421 -13.72 8.54 -29.29
N GLY A 422 -14.72 7.89 -28.68
CA GLY A 422 -14.83 6.45 -28.49
C GLY A 422 -14.38 5.97 -27.10
N THR A 423 -14.14 6.87 -26.16
CA THR A 423 -13.77 6.53 -24.79
C THR A 423 -14.97 5.98 -24.01
N ILE A 424 -14.76 4.98 -23.17
CA ILE A 424 -15.77 4.46 -22.24
C ILE A 424 -15.63 5.20 -20.91
N VAL A 425 -16.63 6.00 -20.54
CA VAL A 425 -16.64 6.71 -19.25
C VAL A 425 -17.48 5.91 -18.25
N LYS A 426 -16.90 5.61 -17.10
CA LYS A 426 -17.52 4.76 -16.06
C LYS A 426 -17.63 5.55 -14.75
N THR A 427 -18.23 4.92 -13.73
CA THR A 427 -18.39 5.50 -12.39
C THR A 427 -17.16 5.27 -11.51
N ALA A 428 -17.11 5.91 -10.34
CA ALA A 428 -16.02 5.77 -9.37
C ALA A 428 -15.83 4.31 -8.93
N PHE A 429 -14.65 3.76 -9.21
CA PHE A 429 -14.31 2.38 -8.92
C PHE A 429 -12.79 2.17 -8.92
N CYS A 430 -12.27 1.43 -7.95
CA CYS A 430 -10.83 1.12 -7.85
C CYS A 430 -10.40 -0.11 -8.67
N GLY A 431 -11.33 -0.85 -9.27
CA GLY A 431 -11.09 -2.13 -9.93
C GLY A 431 -9.90 -2.18 -10.88
N PRO A 432 -9.72 -1.23 -11.81
CA PRO A 432 -8.59 -1.23 -12.72
C PRO A 432 -7.22 -1.13 -12.03
N CYS A 433 -7.16 -0.60 -10.79
CA CYS A 433 -5.92 -0.49 -10.04
C CYS A 433 -5.45 -1.82 -9.42
N PHE A 434 -6.32 -2.84 -9.36
CA PHE A 434 -5.99 -4.12 -8.71
C PHE A 434 -6.52 -5.38 -9.44
N GLY A 435 -6.87 -5.26 -10.71
CA GLY A 435 -7.23 -6.40 -11.56
C GLY A 435 -8.66 -6.91 -11.43
N ALA A 436 -9.59 -6.05 -11.00
CA ALA A 436 -11.02 -6.38 -10.89
C ALA A 436 -11.91 -5.66 -11.91
N GLY A 437 -11.33 -5.04 -12.92
CA GLY A 437 -12.08 -4.38 -14.00
C GLY A 437 -11.18 -3.95 -15.14
N ASP A 438 -11.73 -3.90 -16.36
CA ASP A 438 -11.01 -3.61 -17.60
C ASP A 438 -9.75 -4.49 -17.77
N THR A 439 -9.92 -5.78 -17.54
CA THR A 439 -8.87 -6.77 -17.72
C THR A 439 -8.55 -6.89 -19.22
N PRO A 440 -7.28 -6.71 -19.63
CA PRO A 440 -6.89 -6.83 -21.03
C PRO A 440 -6.80 -8.29 -21.49
N ALA A 441 -6.66 -8.49 -22.80
CA ALA A 441 -6.46 -9.81 -23.38
C ALA A 441 -5.10 -10.41 -22.96
N ASN A 442 -4.92 -11.71 -23.22
CA ASN A 442 -3.62 -12.37 -22.99
C ASN A 442 -2.51 -11.71 -23.82
N ASN A 443 -1.36 -11.51 -23.23
CA ASN A 443 -0.19 -10.81 -23.79
C ASN A 443 -0.45 -9.34 -24.17
N ALA A 444 -1.56 -8.72 -23.76
CA ALA A 444 -1.83 -7.32 -24.03
C ALA A 444 -0.94 -6.40 -23.18
N PHE A 445 -0.67 -5.22 -23.72
CA PHE A 445 0.08 -4.15 -23.06
C PHE A 445 -0.87 -2.98 -22.77
N SER A 446 -1.13 -2.73 -21.48
CA SER A 446 -2.02 -1.66 -20.98
C SER A 446 -1.22 -0.50 -20.41
N ILE A 447 -1.58 0.72 -20.76
CA ILE A 447 -1.02 1.94 -20.12
C ILE A 447 -2.08 2.53 -19.19
N ARG A 448 -1.69 2.83 -17.95
CA ARG A 448 -2.64 3.28 -16.93
C ARG A 448 -2.14 4.48 -16.14
N HIS A 449 -3.01 5.46 -15.95
CA HIS A 449 -2.87 6.41 -14.84
C HIS A 449 -3.58 5.80 -13.64
N SER A 450 -2.88 4.94 -12.96
CA SER A 450 -3.25 4.25 -11.73
C SER A 450 -2.01 4.17 -10.84
N THR A 451 -2.03 3.37 -9.78
CA THR A 451 -0.97 3.42 -8.78
C THR A 451 0.10 2.35 -8.92
N ARG A 452 -0.22 1.17 -9.49
CA ARG A 452 0.70 0.00 -9.53
C ARG A 452 0.62 -0.78 -10.82
N ASN A 453 1.75 -1.40 -11.17
CA ASN A 453 1.92 -2.24 -12.35
C ASN A 453 2.63 -3.57 -12.03
N PHE A 454 2.45 -4.11 -10.82
CA PHE A 454 2.98 -5.41 -10.42
C PHE A 454 2.45 -6.54 -11.33
N PRO A 455 3.14 -7.71 -11.40
CA PRO A 455 2.67 -8.84 -12.18
C PRO A 455 1.21 -9.20 -11.85
N ASN A 456 0.43 -9.50 -12.87
CA ASN A 456 -1.00 -9.86 -12.79
C ASN A 456 -1.92 -8.81 -12.15
N ARG A 457 -1.44 -7.58 -11.96
CA ARG A 457 -2.20 -6.46 -11.41
C ARG A 457 -3.33 -6.01 -12.33
N GLU A 458 -3.26 -6.35 -13.58
CA GLU A 458 -4.29 -6.10 -14.60
C GLU A 458 -5.40 -7.15 -14.63
N GLY A 459 -5.23 -8.29 -13.92
CA GLY A 459 -6.25 -9.33 -13.77
C GLY A 459 -5.98 -10.63 -14.54
N SER A 460 -4.83 -10.78 -15.22
CA SER A 460 -4.45 -12.06 -15.83
C SER A 460 -4.20 -13.14 -14.77
N LYS A 461 -4.36 -14.41 -15.16
CA LYS A 461 -4.25 -15.58 -14.27
C LYS A 461 -3.14 -16.50 -14.75
N LEU A 462 -1.99 -16.50 -14.07
CA LEU A 462 -0.85 -17.36 -14.40
C LEU A 462 -1.22 -18.84 -14.43
N GLN A 463 -2.06 -19.30 -13.49
CA GLN A 463 -2.53 -20.70 -13.44
C GLN A 463 -3.32 -21.12 -14.67
N SER A 464 -3.84 -20.15 -15.43
CA SER A 464 -4.53 -20.37 -16.71
C SER A 464 -3.63 -20.14 -17.93
N GLY A 465 -2.31 -20.00 -17.73
CA GLY A 465 -1.35 -19.68 -18.79
C GLY A 465 -1.49 -18.25 -19.33
N GLN A 466 -2.06 -17.33 -18.53
CA GLN A 466 -2.32 -15.95 -18.95
C GLN A 466 -1.30 -14.99 -18.34
N ILE A 467 -0.87 -14.03 -19.15
CA ILE A 467 -0.10 -12.87 -18.70
C ILE A 467 -0.53 -11.67 -19.55
N ALA A 468 -0.62 -10.51 -18.92
CA ALA A 468 -0.67 -9.22 -19.58
C ALA A 468 0.20 -8.26 -18.77
N SER A 469 0.46 -7.08 -19.26
CA SER A 469 1.32 -6.14 -18.58
C SER A 469 0.74 -4.75 -18.51
N VAL A 470 1.11 -4.03 -17.45
CA VAL A 470 0.73 -2.64 -17.23
C VAL A 470 2.00 -1.78 -17.18
N ALA A 471 1.98 -0.68 -17.91
CA ALA A 471 2.87 0.45 -17.67
C ALA A 471 2.09 1.61 -17.06
N LEU A 472 2.73 2.38 -16.18
CA LEU A 472 2.12 3.58 -15.58
C LEU A 472 2.51 4.82 -16.38
N MET A 473 1.53 5.67 -16.66
CA MET A 473 1.71 6.93 -17.39
C MET A 473 0.75 8.01 -16.89
N ASP A 474 1.06 9.27 -17.17
CA ASP A 474 0.13 10.36 -16.91
C ASP A 474 -1.08 10.35 -17.87
N ALA A 475 -2.23 10.79 -17.38
CA ALA A 475 -3.48 10.86 -18.13
C ALA A 475 -3.35 11.63 -19.46
N ARG A 476 -2.51 12.66 -19.50
CA ARG A 476 -2.24 13.46 -20.69
C ARG A 476 -1.56 12.65 -21.78
N SER A 477 -0.53 11.90 -21.44
CA SER A 477 0.18 11.02 -22.40
C SER A 477 -0.64 9.78 -22.77
N ILE A 478 -1.52 9.29 -21.88
CA ILE A 478 -2.49 8.24 -22.25
C ILE A 478 -3.48 8.78 -23.29
N ALA A 479 -4.03 9.98 -23.09
CA ALA A 479 -4.93 10.61 -24.06
C ALA A 479 -4.23 10.93 -25.41
N ALA A 480 -2.96 11.33 -25.37
CA ALA A 480 -2.15 11.53 -26.57
C ALA A 480 -1.93 10.20 -27.34
N THR A 481 -1.64 9.13 -26.63
CA THR A 481 -1.53 7.77 -27.21
C THR A 481 -2.87 7.29 -27.78
N ALA A 482 -3.99 7.56 -27.09
CA ALA A 482 -5.33 7.27 -27.57
C ALA A 482 -5.65 8.07 -28.85
N ALA A 483 -5.35 9.37 -28.88
CA ALA A 483 -5.52 10.22 -30.06
C ALA A 483 -4.65 9.73 -31.26
N ASN A 484 -3.55 9.08 -30.99
CA ASN A 484 -2.69 8.42 -31.97
C ASN A 484 -3.00 6.91 -32.13
N LYS A 485 -4.22 6.50 -31.80
CA LYS A 485 -4.77 5.17 -32.07
C LYS A 485 -3.95 4.02 -31.48
N GLY A 486 -3.45 4.20 -30.24
CA GLY A 486 -2.68 3.19 -29.50
C GLY A 486 -1.16 3.24 -29.72
N PHE A 487 -0.64 4.11 -30.56
CA PHE A 487 0.82 4.29 -30.68
C PHE A 487 1.35 5.20 -29.58
N LEU A 488 2.31 4.71 -28.80
CA LEU A 488 2.88 5.43 -27.65
C LEU A 488 3.34 6.85 -28.02
N THR A 489 2.72 7.84 -27.41
CA THR A 489 2.93 9.25 -27.74
C THR A 489 2.96 10.10 -26.45
N PRO A 490 4.02 10.89 -26.21
CA PRO A 490 4.03 11.85 -25.11
C PRO A 490 3.08 13.01 -25.38
N ALA A 491 2.44 13.52 -24.32
CA ALA A 491 1.49 14.65 -24.45
C ALA A 491 2.16 15.92 -25.00
N THR A 492 3.47 16.05 -24.82
CA THR A 492 4.28 17.18 -25.34
C THR A 492 4.38 17.23 -26.86
N ASP A 493 4.03 16.16 -27.57
CA ASP A 493 3.99 16.13 -29.05
C ASP A 493 2.74 16.84 -29.62
N PHE A 494 1.77 17.17 -28.75
CA PHE A 494 0.58 17.92 -29.14
C PHE A 494 0.64 19.34 -28.60
N ASP A 495 0.41 20.33 -29.48
CA ASP A 495 0.22 21.71 -29.05
C ASP A 495 -1.27 21.93 -28.66
N ILE A 496 -1.58 21.66 -27.40
CA ILE A 496 -2.93 21.71 -26.85
C ILE A 496 -3.11 22.99 -26.01
N GLU A 497 -4.18 23.72 -26.25
CA GLU A 497 -4.66 24.73 -25.32
C GLU A 497 -5.57 24.08 -24.26
N TYR A 498 -5.05 23.93 -23.03
CA TYR A 498 -5.80 23.37 -21.91
C TYR A 498 -6.81 24.40 -21.37
N LYS A 499 -8.08 24.04 -21.31
CA LYS A 499 -9.15 24.93 -20.84
C LYS A 499 -9.09 25.23 -19.34
N ASN A 500 -8.52 24.31 -18.55
CA ASN A 500 -8.43 24.41 -17.10
C ASN A 500 -9.71 24.93 -16.43
N PRO A 501 -10.85 24.26 -16.60
CA PRO A 501 -12.12 24.74 -16.05
C PRO A 501 -12.10 24.75 -14.52
N THR A 502 -12.82 25.70 -13.93
CA THR A 502 -12.98 25.77 -12.47
C THR A 502 -13.83 24.59 -11.98
N TYR A 503 -13.38 23.92 -10.93
CA TYR A 503 -14.13 22.86 -10.26
C TYR A 503 -15.18 23.43 -9.29
N HIS A 504 -16.39 22.89 -9.32
CA HIS A 504 -17.46 23.22 -8.38
C HIS A 504 -17.95 21.94 -7.68
N PHE A 505 -17.79 21.90 -6.38
CA PHE A 505 -18.25 20.77 -5.57
C PHE A 505 -19.72 20.91 -5.18
N ASP A 506 -20.56 19.95 -5.56
CA ASP A 506 -21.97 19.89 -5.14
C ASP A 506 -22.14 18.88 -3.97
N SER A 507 -22.16 19.40 -2.75
CA SER A 507 -22.29 18.60 -1.52
C SER A 507 -23.61 17.80 -1.45
N ARG A 508 -24.67 18.20 -2.19
CA ARG A 508 -25.95 17.49 -2.21
C ARG A 508 -25.83 16.08 -2.76
N ILE A 509 -24.85 15.82 -3.62
CA ILE A 509 -24.59 14.48 -4.17
C ILE A 509 -24.31 13.50 -3.05
N TYR A 510 -23.45 13.87 -2.11
CA TYR A 510 -23.18 13.03 -0.93
C TYR A 510 -24.31 13.07 0.09
N ALA A 511 -24.87 14.25 0.39
CA ALA A 511 -25.96 14.38 1.34
C ALA A 511 -27.18 13.51 0.98
N ASN A 512 -27.43 13.30 -0.32
CA ASN A 512 -28.54 12.48 -0.80
C ASN A 512 -28.27 10.96 -0.71
N ARG A 513 -27.01 10.53 -0.53
CA ARG A 513 -26.69 9.11 -0.76
C ARG A 513 -25.78 8.48 0.31
N VAL A 514 -24.89 9.26 0.92
CA VAL A 514 -23.99 8.79 1.97
C VAL A 514 -24.76 8.76 3.30
N PHE A 515 -24.67 7.63 4.01
CA PHE A 515 -25.20 7.56 5.37
C PHE A 515 -24.14 8.10 6.35
N ASP A 516 -24.51 9.08 7.14
CA ASP A 516 -23.67 9.63 8.21
C ASP A 516 -24.45 9.56 9.53
N SER A 517 -23.91 8.81 10.50
CA SER A 517 -24.48 8.74 11.85
C SER A 517 -24.16 9.97 12.70
N HIS A 518 -23.29 10.88 12.23
CA HIS A 518 -22.76 12.00 13.02
C HIS A 518 -22.13 11.55 14.36
N GLY A 519 -21.50 10.35 14.38
CA GLY A 519 -20.90 9.75 15.57
C GLY A 519 -21.89 9.17 16.58
N VAL A 520 -23.17 9.13 16.26
CA VAL A 520 -24.21 8.57 17.14
C VAL A 520 -24.38 7.08 16.85
N ALA A 521 -24.02 6.24 17.84
CA ALA A 521 -24.22 4.80 17.78
C ALA A 521 -25.66 4.41 18.15
N ASP A 522 -26.23 3.43 17.43
CA ASP A 522 -27.53 2.83 17.76
C ASP A 522 -27.36 1.34 18.06
N PRO A 523 -27.20 0.95 19.35
CA PRO A 523 -27.01 -0.46 19.73
C PRO A 523 -28.17 -1.39 19.32
N SER A 524 -29.38 -0.85 19.06
CA SER A 524 -30.54 -1.64 18.67
C SER A 524 -30.49 -2.20 17.26
N VAL A 525 -29.60 -1.63 16.41
CA VAL A 525 -29.46 -2.09 15.04
C VAL A 525 -28.88 -3.51 15.00
N GLU A 526 -29.57 -4.41 14.30
CA GLU A 526 -29.05 -5.75 13.99
C GLU A 526 -28.08 -5.69 12.82
N ILE A 527 -26.90 -6.30 12.99
CA ILE A 527 -25.91 -6.41 11.90
C ILE A 527 -26.39 -7.47 10.93
N LYS A 528 -26.40 -7.13 9.64
CA LYS A 528 -26.69 -8.08 8.56
C LYS A 528 -25.43 -8.85 8.19
N PHE A 529 -25.46 -10.16 8.41
CA PHE A 529 -24.42 -11.09 8.00
C PHE A 529 -24.85 -11.84 6.75
N GLY A 530 -24.02 -11.79 5.70
CA GLY A 530 -24.16 -12.71 4.59
C GLY A 530 -23.53 -14.08 4.89
N PRO A 531 -23.89 -15.13 4.14
CA PRO A 531 -23.36 -16.48 4.38
C PRO A 531 -21.85 -16.60 4.28
N ASN A 532 -21.22 -15.70 3.51
CA ASN A 532 -19.75 -15.67 3.31
C ASN A 532 -19.01 -14.99 4.48
N ILE A 533 -19.67 -14.13 5.26
CA ILE A 533 -19.02 -13.42 6.36
C ILE A 533 -18.82 -14.40 7.51
N LYS A 534 -17.54 -14.68 7.83
CA LYS A 534 -17.15 -15.66 8.87
C LYS A 534 -16.34 -14.99 9.97
N ASP A 535 -16.49 -15.54 11.17
CA ASP A 535 -15.63 -15.18 12.29
C ASP A 535 -14.21 -15.74 12.10
N TRP A 536 -13.26 -15.13 12.79
CA TRP A 536 -11.91 -15.66 12.86
C TRP A 536 -11.87 -17.01 13.59
N PRO A 537 -11.07 -17.97 13.12
CA PRO A 537 -10.83 -19.21 13.87
C PRO A 537 -10.09 -18.90 15.17
N ALA A 538 -10.21 -19.79 16.15
CA ALA A 538 -9.44 -19.68 17.39
C ALA A 538 -7.94 -19.76 17.08
N MET A 539 -7.16 -18.95 17.78
CA MET A 539 -5.71 -18.86 17.64
C MET A 539 -5.04 -19.26 18.95
N SER A 540 -4.09 -20.19 18.89
CA SER A 540 -3.35 -20.66 20.07
C SER A 540 -2.28 -19.66 20.50
N ALA A 541 -2.00 -19.59 21.81
CA ALA A 541 -0.87 -18.85 22.35
C ALA A 541 0.47 -19.46 21.89
N LEU A 542 1.54 -18.65 21.89
CA LEU A 542 2.87 -19.13 21.57
C LEU A 542 3.28 -20.27 22.52
N PRO A 543 3.67 -21.46 22.01
CA PRO A 543 4.10 -22.56 22.84
C PRO A 543 5.50 -22.34 23.43
N GLU A 544 5.92 -23.18 24.37
CA GLU A 544 7.28 -23.15 24.92
C GLU A 544 8.33 -23.42 23.85
N ASN A 545 8.11 -24.49 23.10
CA ASN A 545 9.00 -24.94 22.02
C ASN A 545 8.21 -24.99 20.70
N LEU A 546 8.84 -24.65 19.60
CA LEU A 546 8.19 -24.57 18.31
C LEU A 546 8.93 -25.46 17.28
N ILE A 547 8.15 -26.26 16.56
CA ILE A 547 8.63 -27.04 15.41
C ILE A 547 7.99 -26.45 14.16
N LEU A 548 8.82 -25.95 13.26
CA LEU A 548 8.40 -25.28 12.02
C LEU A 548 8.80 -26.12 10.80
N LYS A 549 7.86 -26.42 9.93
CA LYS A 549 8.19 -26.89 8.58
C LYS A 549 8.32 -25.73 7.64
N VAL A 550 9.41 -25.66 6.89
CA VAL A 550 9.56 -24.72 5.78
C VAL A 550 8.69 -25.21 4.63
N VAL A 551 7.64 -24.50 4.30
CA VAL A 551 6.64 -24.93 3.30
C VAL A 551 6.66 -24.10 2.03
N SER A 552 7.48 -23.06 1.97
CA SER A 552 7.78 -22.29 0.76
C SER A 552 9.11 -21.56 0.90
N GLU A 553 9.82 -21.41 -0.21
CA GLU A 553 11.14 -20.78 -0.28
C GLU A 553 11.17 -19.88 -1.53
N ILE A 554 11.28 -18.56 -1.32
CA ILE A 554 11.17 -17.55 -2.38
C ILE A 554 12.47 -16.75 -2.44
N HIS A 555 13.16 -16.82 -3.58
CA HIS A 555 14.48 -16.20 -3.77
C HIS A 555 14.45 -14.90 -4.57
N ASP A 556 13.27 -14.42 -4.98
CA ASP A 556 13.15 -13.13 -5.64
C ASP A 556 13.69 -12.02 -4.74
N PRO A 557 14.36 -11.01 -5.31
CA PRO A 557 14.90 -9.89 -4.53
C PRO A 557 13.85 -9.16 -3.68
N VAL A 558 12.60 -9.12 -4.14
CA VAL A 558 11.44 -8.55 -3.45
C VAL A 558 10.22 -9.42 -3.73
N THR A 559 9.45 -9.75 -2.69
CA THR A 559 8.16 -10.44 -2.83
C THR A 559 7.05 -9.49 -2.46
N THR A 560 6.14 -9.24 -3.41
CA THR A 560 5.04 -8.32 -3.21
C THR A 560 3.91 -8.93 -2.37
N THR A 561 3.09 -8.08 -1.77
CA THR A 561 1.87 -8.54 -1.08
C THR A 561 0.85 -9.16 -2.03
N ASP A 562 0.92 -8.85 -3.34
CA ASP A 562 0.09 -9.48 -4.38
C ASP A 562 0.50 -10.92 -4.68
N GLU A 563 1.78 -11.25 -4.54
CA GLU A 563 2.27 -12.63 -4.64
C GLU A 563 1.94 -13.45 -3.39
N LEU A 564 1.98 -12.81 -2.21
CA LEU A 564 1.59 -13.45 -0.94
C LEU A 564 0.10 -13.76 -0.86
N ILE A 565 -0.74 -12.84 -1.34
CA ILE A 565 -2.20 -13.00 -1.47
C ILE A 565 -2.73 -12.17 -2.64
N PRO A 566 -3.23 -12.77 -3.72
CA PRO A 566 -3.72 -12.05 -4.90
C PRO A 566 -4.81 -11.03 -4.56
N SER A 567 -4.87 -9.90 -5.29
CA SER A 567 -5.84 -8.84 -4.99
C SER A 567 -7.18 -8.99 -5.68
N GLY A 568 -7.20 -9.04 -7.00
CA GLY A 568 -8.43 -8.97 -7.79
C GLY A 568 -9.31 -10.21 -7.64
N GLU A 569 -8.76 -11.38 -7.91
CA GLU A 569 -9.49 -12.66 -7.88
C GLU A 569 -9.99 -13.07 -6.49
N THR A 570 -9.39 -12.53 -5.42
CA THR A 570 -9.76 -12.86 -4.04
C THR A 570 -10.64 -11.80 -3.39
N SER A 571 -10.98 -10.73 -4.09
CA SER A 571 -11.67 -9.58 -3.50
C SER A 571 -13.01 -9.95 -2.85
N SER A 572 -13.75 -10.88 -3.42
CA SER A 572 -15.04 -11.35 -2.91
C SER A 572 -14.94 -12.28 -1.69
N TYR A 573 -13.76 -12.79 -1.34
CA TYR A 573 -13.58 -13.73 -0.21
C TYR A 573 -12.98 -13.06 1.03
N ARG A 574 -12.76 -11.75 1.01
CA ARG A 574 -12.05 -11.04 2.08
C ARG A 574 -12.79 -10.98 3.42
N SER A 575 -14.08 -11.23 3.41
CA SER A 575 -14.91 -11.39 4.62
C SER A 575 -14.95 -12.82 5.17
N ASN A 576 -14.21 -13.74 4.55
CA ASN A 576 -14.11 -15.15 4.96
C ASN A 576 -12.64 -15.57 5.12
N PRO A 577 -12.07 -15.49 6.33
CA PRO A 577 -10.66 -15.79 6.55
C PRO A 577 -10.23 -17.19 6.08
N LEU A 578 -11.09 -18.20 6.28
CA LEU A 578 -10.81 -19.58 5.86
C LEU A 578 -10.84 -19.71 4.32
N GLY A 579 -11.88 -19.15 3.68
CA GLY A 579 -12.01 -19.18 2.22
C GLY A 579 -10.91 -18.38 1.52
N LEU A 580 -10.53 -17.23 2.08
CA LEU A 580 -9.45 -16.40 1.53
C LEU A 580 -8.09 -17.10 1.62
N ALA A 581 -7.82 -17.80 2.72
CA ALA A 581 -6.54 -18.48 2.93
C ALA A 581 -6.22 -19.52 1.86
N GLU A 582 -7.23 -20.09 1.18
CA GLU A 582 -7.05 -21.02 0.06
C GLU A 582 -6.29 -20.42 -1.14
N PHE A 583 -6.20 -19.10 -1.22
CA PHE A 583 -5.49 -18.37 -2.27
C PHE A 583 -4.09 -17.89 -1.87
N ALA A 584 -3.63 -18.21 -0.65
CA ALA A 584 -2.30 -17.79 -0.19
C ALA A 584 -1.21 -18.35 -1.10
N LEU A 585 -0.30 -17.48 -1.57
CA LEU A 585 0.78 -17.80 -2.51
C LEU A 585 0.34 -18.46 -3.83
N SER A 586 -0.94 -18.43 -4.18
CA SER A 586 -1.48 -19.15 -5.35
C SER A 586 -0.81 -18.76 -6.68
N ARG A 587 -0.28 -17.55 -6.78
CA ARG A 587 0.43 -17.07 -7.97
C ARG A 587 1.93 -17.39 -7.97
N LYS A 588 2.52 -17.59 -6.76
CA LYS A 588 3.97 -17.77 -6.62
C LYS A 588 4.36 -19.21 -6.31
N ASP A 589 3.59 -19.85 -5.44
CA ASP A 589 3.80 -21.24 -5.02
C ASP A 589 2.44 -21.93 -4.80
N PRO A 590 1.77 -22.39 -5.87
CA PRO A 590 0.42 -22.98 -5.77
C PRO A 590 0.30 -24.18 -4.85
N ALA A 591 1.39 -24.88 -4.56
CA ALA A 591 1.41 -26.03 -3.66
C ALA A 591 1.51 -25.65 -2.17
N TYR A 592 1.78 -24.37 -1.85
CA TYR A 592 1.94 -23.88 -0.49
C TYR A 592 0.77 -24.24 0.43
N VAL A 593 -0.47 -23.97 0.01
CA VAL A 593 -1.67 -24.21 0.83
C VAL A 593 -1.79 -25.68 1.23
N GLY A 594 -1.56 -26.59 0.26
CA GLY A 594 -1.58 -28.04 0.54
C GLY A 594 -0.52 -28.45 1.58
N ARG A 595 0.71 -27.98 1.41
CA ARG A 595 1.80 -28.29 2.35
C ARG A 595 1.54 -27.70 3.75
N ALA A 596 1.06 -26.46 3.84
CA ALA A 596 0.73 -25.81 5.11
C ALA A 596 -0.38 -26.56 5.86
N LYS A 597 -1.45 -26.96 5.17
CA LYS A 597 -2.55 -27.73 5.75
C LYS A 597 -2.13 -29.11 6.26
N GLU A 598 -1.20 -29.79 5.59
CA GLU A 598 -0.68 -31.06 6.08
C GLU A 598 0.02 -30.87 7.44
N VAL A 599 0.88 -29.86 7.57
CA VAL A 599 1.55 -29.54 8.84
C VAL A 599 0.54 -29.13 9.92
N GLN A 600 -0.48 -28.37 9.54
CA GLN A 600 -1.52 -27.88 10.47
C GLN A 600 -2.28 -29.02 11.17
N LYS A 601 -2.37 -30.21 10.56
CA LYS A 601 -2.99 -31.39 11.19
C LYS A 601 -2.34 -31.72 12.54
N ALA A 602 -1.01 -31.60 12.65
CA ALA A 602 -0.31 -31.84 13.90
C ALA A 602 -0.68 -30.83 14.99
N GLN A 603 -0.77 -29.55 14.65
CA GLN A 603 -1.19 -28.50 15.60
C GLN A 603 -2.64 -28.72 16.07
N LYS A 604 -3.54 -29.04 15.15
CA LYS A 604 -4.94 -29.36 15.48
C LYS A 604 -5.06 -30.59 16.40
N ALA A 605 -4.20 -31.60 16.22
CA ALA A 605 -4.14 -32.73 17.12
C ALA A 605 -3.69 -32.33 18.54
N ILE A 606 -2.65 -31.48 18.64
CA ILE A 606 -2.21 -30.91 19.92
C ILE A 606 -3.36 -30.15 20.62
N GLU A 607 -4.04 -29.29 19.90
CA GLU A 607 -5.17 -28.51 20.41
C GLU A 607 -6.36 -29.37 20.85
N ALA A 608 -6.56 -30.49 20.18
CA ALA A 608 -7.57 -31.50 20.55
C ALA A 608 -7.10 -32.45 21.68
N GLY A 609 -5.89 -32.30 22.20
CA GLY A 609 -5.32 -33.16 23.22
C GLY A 609 -4.97 -34.56 22.72
N THR A 610 -4.78 -34.75 21.40
CA THR A 610 -4.34 -36.01 20.77
C THR A 610 -2.89 -35.95 20.33
N CYS A 611 -2.30 -37.10 20.00
CA CYS A 611 -0.88 -37.17 19.64
C CYS A 611 -0.67 -36.63 18.20
N PRO A 612 0.19 -35.63 17.99
CA PRO A 612 0.48 -35.09 16.64
C PRO A 612 1.19 -36.13 15.74
N LEU A 613 1.89 -37.11 16.33
CA LEU A 613 2.59 -38.14 15.58
C LEU A 613 1.66 -39.18 14.93
N ASP A 614 0.39 -39.24 15.36
CA ASP A 614 -0.60 -40.15 14.80
C ASP A 614 -1.25 -39.60 13.51
N VAL A 615 -1.12 -38.29 13.28
CA VAL A 615 -1.74 -37.57 12.13
C VAL A 615 -0.72 -37.06 11.12
N LEU A 616 0.59 -37.04 11.48
CA LEU A 616 1.67 -36.55 10.61
C LEU A 616 2.91 -37.46 10.79
N ASP A 617 3.00 -38.52 9.98
CA ASP A 617 4.05 -39.53 10.10
C ASP A 617 5.46 -38.97 9.96
N GLU A 618 5.68 -37.99 9.11
CA GLU A 618 6.97 -37.32 8.90
C GLU A 618 7.50 -36.59 10.15
N LEU A 619 6.64 -36.32 11.13
CA LEU A 619 7.04 -35.71 12.39
C LEU A 619 7.74 -36.73 13.34
N LYS A 620 7.55 -38.05 13.15
CA LYS A 620 8.15 -39.09 13.99
C LYS A 620 9.68 -39.04 14.00
N PRO A 621 10.37 -39.09 12.85
CA PRO A 621 11.83 -38.96 12.83
C PRO A 621 12.31 -37.58 13.33
N VAL A 622 11.59 -36.51 13.06
CA VAL A 622 11.88 -35.14 13.54
C VAL A 622 11.87 -35.11 15.07
N MET A 623 10.84 -35.63 15.70
CA MET A 623 10.74 -35.71 17.15
C MET A 623 11.84 -36.60 17.74
N ALA A 624 12.13 -37.74 17.13
CA ALA A 624 13.19 -38.62 17.58
C ALA A 624 14.58 -37.94 17.55
N ALA A 625 14.86 -37.16 16.51
CA ALA A 625 16.11 -36.40 16.41
C ALA A 625 16.21 -35.31 17.50
N ILE A 626 15.11 -34.54 17.70
CA ILE A 626 15.06 -33.50 18.73
C ILE A 626 15.24 -34.06 20.11
N GLN A 627 14.57 -35.17 20.43
CA GLN A 627 14.59 -35.78 21.77
C GLN A 627 15.94 -36.42 22.17
N LYS A 628 16.85 -36.61 21.22
CA LYS A 628 18.24 -37.00 21.54
C LYS A 628 18.93 -35.93 22.41
N SER A 629 18.70 -34.66 22.10
CA SER A 629 19.33 -33.53 22.81
C SER A 629 18.37 -32.79 23.77
N TYR A 630 17.06 -32.91 23.53
CA TYR A 630 15.98 -32.27 24.29
C TYR A 630 14.91 -33.27 24.70
N PRO A 631 15.21 -34.18 25.65
CA PRO A 631 14.34 -35.34 25.98
C PRO A 631 12.98 -34.94 26.61
N GLU A 632 12.84 -33.71 27.12
CA GLU A 632 11.61 -33.17 27.66
C GLU A 632 10.64 -32.64 26.59
N VAL A 633 11.09 -32.41 25.37
CA VAL A 633 10.25 -31.87 24.27
C VAL A 633 9.25 -32.93 23.83
N GLY A 634 7.99 -32.52 23.68
CA GLY A 634 6.87 -33.38 23.28
C GLY A 634 5.91 -33.75 24.40
N LYS A 635 6.17 -33.33 25.63
CA LYS A 635 5.33 -33.61 26.83
C LYS A 635 4.30 -32.52 27.07
N GLY A 636 3.61 -32.04 26.01
CA GLY A 636 2.61 -30.99 26.09
C GLY A 636 3.20 -29.57 26.00
N ASN A 637 4.49 -29.43 25.68
CA ASN A 637 5.23 -28.18 25.64
C ASN A 637 5.67 -27.76 24.20
N ILE A 638 5.05 -28.33 23.19
CA ILE A 638 5.36 -28.03 21.78
C ILE A 638 4.18 -27.44 21.03
N GLY A 639 4.52 -26.64 20.02
CA GLY A 639 3.65 -26.30 18.91
C GLY A 639 4.27 -26.73 17.59
N VAL A 640 3.44 -27.08 16.63
CA VAL A 640 3.86 -27.49 15.29
C VAL A 640 3.19 -26.58 14.27
N GLY A 641 3.94 -26.06 13.32
CA GLY A 641 3.36 -25.24 12.27
C GLY A 641 4.28 -24.99 11.10
N SER A 642 3.86 -24.10 10.23
CA SER A 642 4.59 -23.77 9.00
C SER A 642 5.32 -22.44 9.10
N THR A 643 6.35 -22.31 8.28
CA THR A 643 7.05 -21.06 7.99
C THR A 643 7.35 -20.96 6.50
N ILE A 644 7.52 -19.75 6.00
CA ILE A 644 8.06 -19.50 4.67
C ILE A 644 9.41 -18.78 4.81
N PHE A 645 10.27 -18.95 3.82
CA PHE A 645 11.42 -18.08 3.59
C PHE A 645 11.15 -17.18 2.38
N ALA A 646 11.50 -15.90 2.48
CA ALA A 646 11.55 -14.98 1.36
C ALA A 646 12.63 -13.93 1.60
N VAL A 647 13.37 -13.52 0.55
CA VAL A 647 14.48 -12.55 0.67
C VAL A 647 14.00 -11.23 1.27
N LYS A 648 13.00 -10.61 0.66
CA LYS A 648 12.43 -9.32 1.10
C LYS A 648 10.92 -9.26 0.87
N PRO A 649 10.12 -9.92 1.74
CA PRO A 649 8.67 -9.99 1.56
C PRO A 649 7.95 -8.72 2.03
N GLY A 650 6.78 -8.47 1.42
CA GLY A 650 5.80 -7.53 1.91
C GLY A 650 5.84 -6.14 1.27
N ASP A 651 6.40 -6.01 0.08
CA ASP A 651 6.28 -4.79 -0.71
C ASP A 651 4.85 -4.61 -1.24
N GLY A 652 4.40 -3.36 -1.33
CA GLY A 652 3.14 -3.00 -1.96
C GLY A 652 2.00 -2.65 -1.00
N SER A 653 0.85 -3.30 -1.14
CA SER A 653 -0.39 -2.98 -0.42
C SER A 653 -0.28 -3.21 1.10
N ALA A 654 -1.07 -2.44 1.88
CA ALA A 654 -1.20 -2.63 3.34
C ALA A 654 -2.05 -3.87 3.71
N ARG A 655 -2.05 -4.91 2.88
CA ARG A 655 -2.87 -6.11 3.08
C ARG A 655 -2.42 -6.93 4.28
N GLU A 656 -3.20 -6.87 5.33
CA GLU A 656 -3.02 -7.74 6.48
C GLU A 656 -3.24 -9.22 6.12
N GLN A 657 -4.04 -9.51 5.09
CA GLN A 657 -4.35 -10.85 4.60
C GLN A 657 -3.09 -11.61 4.12
N ALA A 658 -2.05 -10.91 3.69
CA ALA A 658 -0.77 -11.52 3.38
C ALA A 658 -0.14 -12.25 4.60
N ALA A 659 -0.47 -11.79 5.82
CA ALA A 659 -0.05 -12.42 7.07
C ALA A 659 -1.16 -13.32 7.66
N SER A 660 -2.40 -12.82 7.77
CA SER A 660 -3.49 -13.55 8.41
C SER A 660 -3.84 -14.86 7.70
N CYS A 661 -3.76 -14.93 6.36
CA CYS A 661 -3.99 -16.16 5.61
C CYS A 661 -2.95 -17.24 5.97
N GLN A 662 -1.69 -16.88 6.13
CA GLN A 662 -0.66 -17.81 6.58
C GLN A 662 -0.96 -18.29 8.01
N LYS A 663 -1.35 -17.39 8.92
CA LYS A 663 -1.74 -17.75 10.28
C LYS A 663 -2.91 -18.73 10.31
N VAL A 664 -3.95 -18.46 9.53
CA VAL A 664 -5.15 -19.32 9.40
C VAL A 664 -4.79 -20.72 8.90
N LEU A 665 -3.76 -20.84 8.06
CA LEU A 665 -3.23 -22.11 7.58
C LEU A 665 -2.21 -22.78 8.53
N GLY A 666 -2.04 -22.26 9.75
CA GLY A 666 -1.13 -22.83 10.74
C GLY A 666 0.29 -22.26 10.67
N GLY A 667 0.48 -21.09 10.06
CA GLY A 667 1.76 -20.37 10.06
C GLY A 667 2.09 -19.78 11.44
N TRP A 668 3.34 -19.98 11.90
CA TRP A 668 3.85 -19.42 13.15
C TRP A 668 4.96 -18.40 12.95
N ALA A 669 5.59 -18.41 11.79
CA ALA A 669 6.70 -17.52 11.50
C ALA A 669 6.81 -17.22 10.01
N ASN A 670 7.50 -16.13 9.69
CA ASN A 670 8.20 -15.93 8.42
C ASN A 670 9.70 -15.81 8.73
N ILE A 671 10.54 -16.26 7.80
CA ILE A 671 11.99 -16.04 7.84
C ILE A 671 12.35 -15.20 6.62
N ALA A 672 13.06 -14.10 6.82
CA ALA A 672 13.46 -13.19 5.75
C ALA A 672 14.89 -12.68 5.95
N ASN A 673 15.55 -12.21 4.88
CA ASN A 673 16.76 -11.42 5.04
C ASN A 673 16.42 -9.98 5.48
N GLU A 674 15.32 -9.44 4.95
CA GLU A 674 14.79 -8.11 5.29
C GLU A 674 13.28 -8.10 5.06
N TYR A 675 12.52 -7.28 5.78
CA TYR A 675 11.12 -7.00 5.48
C TYR A 675 10.99 -5.73 4.64
N ALA A 676 10.31 -5.80 3.51
CA ALA A 676 10.19 -4.69 2.58
C ALA A 676 9.52 -3.45 3.20
N THR A 677 8.52 -3.67 4.06
CA THR A 677 7.81 -2.58 4.74
C THR A 677 7.53 -2.90 6.21
N LYS A 678 7.49 -1.85 7.04
CA LYS A 678 7.01 -1.95 8.43
C LYS A 678 5.60 -2.54 8.48
N ARG A 679 4.74 -2.18 7.53
CA ARG A 679 3.34 -2.64 7.45
C ARG A 679 3.20 -4.15 7.45
N TYR A 680 3.97 -4.84 6.60
CA TYR A 680 3.89 -6.31 6.53
C TYR A 680 4.41 -6.97 7.80
N ARG A 681 5.54 -6.47 8.33
CA ARG A 681 6.11 -6.98 9.59
C ARG A 681 5.14 -6.78 10.76
N SER A 682 4.50 -5.61 10.87
CA SER A 682 3.47 -5.34 11.89
C SER A 682 2.26 -6.25 11.75
N ASN A 683 1.84 -6.60 10.54
CA ASN A 683 0.75 -7.53 10.32
C ASN A 683 1.12 -8.95 10.79
N LEU A 684 2.34 -9.44 10.55
CA LEU A 684 2.81 -10.71 11.11
C LEU A 684 2.69 -10.71 12.64
N ILE A 685 3.21 -9.68 13.29
CA ILE A 685 3.18 -9.52 14.75
C ILE A 685 1.73 -9.51 15.27
N ASN A 686 0.86 -8.73 14.67
CA ASN A 686 -0.54 -8.60 15.09
C ASN A 686 -1.32 -9.92 14.96
N TRP A 687 -0.92 -10.79 14.05
CA TRP A 687 -1.44 -12.16 13.92
C TRP A 687 -0.63 -13.19 14.72
N GLY A 688 0.26 -12.73 15.63
CA GLY A 688 1.03 -13.58 16.52
C GLY A 688 2.05 -14.46 15.81
N MET A 689 2.52 -14.04 14.65
CA MET A 689 3.57 -14.69 13.89
C MET A 689 4.93 -14.07 14.20
N LEU A 690 5.97 -14.91 14.28
CA LEU A 690 7.34 -14.49 14.56
C LEU A 690 7.99 -13.96 13.26
N PRO A 691 8.36 -12.65 13.21
CA PRO A 691 9.01 -12.08 12.05
C PRO A 691 10.52 -12.29 12.10
N PHE A 692 10.98 -13.52 11.90
CA PHE A 692 12.39 -13.83 11.95
C PHE A 692 13.20 -13.21 10.83
N ILE A 693 14.41 -12.82 11.15
CA ILE A 693 15.43 -12.34 10.23
C ILE A 693 16.61 -13.30 10.29
N THR A 694 17.12 -13.74 9.14
CA THR A 694 18.37 -14.49 9.00
C THR A 694 19.42 -13.66 8.28
N GLU A 695 20.67 -13.77 8.74
CA GLU A 695 21.83 -13.16 8.10
C GLU A 695 22.47 -14.08 7.04
N GLU A 696 21.99 -15.34 6.90
CA GLU A 696 22.45 -16.22 5.85
C GLU A 696 22.09 -15.68 4.48
N GLU A 697 23.04 -15.73 3.54
CA GLU A 697 22.77 -15.40 2.13
C GLU A 697 21.68 -16.34 1.59
N HIS A 698 20.68 -15.77 0.90
CA HIS A 698 19.55 -16.54 0.36
C HIS A 698 19.97 -17.67 -0.59
N THR A 699 21.16 -17.59 -1.20
CA THR A 699 21.74 -18.64 -2.08
C THR A 699 22.42 -19.76 -1.32
N LYS A 700 22.67 -19.59 -0.01
CA LYS A 700 23.45 -20.49 0.85
C LYS A 700 22.75 -20.84 2.16
N LEU A 701 21.42 -20.81 2.17
CA LEU A 701 20.65 -21.15 3.37
C LEU A 701 21.00 -22.54 3.90
N SER A 702 21.01 -22.64 5.22
CA SER A 702 21.22 -23.90 5.93
C SER A 702 20.01 -24.84 5.89
N PHE A 703 18.86 -24.34 5.43
CA PHE A 703 17.59 -25.07 5.31
C PHE A 703 16.98 -24.88 3.92
N ARG A 704 16.03 -25.74 3.58
CA ARG A 704 15.29 -25.72 2.29
C ARG A 704 13.81 -25.99 2.52
N ASN A 705 13.00 -25.74 1.47
CA ASN A 705 11.60 -26.13 1.44
C ASN A 705 11.47 -27.64 1.74
N GLY A 706 10.67 -27.98 2.73
CA GLY A 706 10.46 -29.33 3.24
C GLY A 706 11.21 -29.64 4.54
N ASP A 707 12.24 -28.88 4.90
CA ASP A 707 13.00 -29.07 6.13
C ASP A 707 12.19 -28.66 7.36
N TYR A 708 12.53 -29.29 8.49
CA TYR A 708 12.02 -28.95 9.81
C TYR A 708 13.03 -28.10 10.58
N LEU A 709 12.55 -27.05 11.21
CA LEU A 709 13.30 -26.21 12.13
C LEU A 709 12.76 -26.40 13.55
N PHE A 710 13.65 -26.61 14.51
CA PHE A 710 13.31 -26.67 15.92
C PHE A 710 13.77 -25.39 16.62
N VAL A 711 12.85 -24.71 17.31
CA VAL A 711 13.13 -23.48 18.06
C VAL A 711 12.80 -23.74 19.53
N PRO A 712 13.80 -24.14 20.34
CA PRO A 712 13.60 -24.38 21.77
C PRO A 712 13.36 -23.06 22.52
N ASP A 713 12.64 -23.14 23.63
CA ASP A 713 12.42 -22.05 24.59
C ASP A 713 11.97 -20.72 23.95
N ILE A 714 11.27 -20.78 22.80
CA ILE A 714 10.91 -19.58 22.02
C ILE A 714 10.04 -18.63 22.84
N ARG A 715 9.11 -19.16 23.64
CA ARG A 715 8.26 -18.34 24.51
C ARG A 715 9.10 -17.52 25.48
N LYS A 716 10.03 -18.18 26.18
CA LYS A 716 10.95 -17.54 27.13
C LYS A 716 11.86 -16.52 26.43
N ALA A 717 12.37 -16.84 25.24
CA ALA A 717 13.21 -15.93 24.48
C ALA A 717 12.47 -14.63 24.10
N VAL A 718 11.17 -14.72 23.77
CA VAL A 718 10.33 -13.54 23.52
C VAL A 718 10.08 -12.76 24.83
N GLU A 719 9.79 -13.43 25.94
CA GLU A 719 9.60 -12.81 27.26
C GLU A 719 10.88 -12.09 27.74
N ASP A 720 12.05 -12.74 27.60
CA ASP A 720 13.36 -12.23 28.02
C ASP A 720 13.94 -11.18 27.05
N LYS A 721 13.24 -10.83 25.98
CA LYS A 721 13.68 -9.85 24.97
C LYS A 721 15.00 -10.23 24.28
N ALA A 722 15.20 -11.53 24.04
CA ALA A 722 16.41 -12.03 23.40
C ALA A 722 16.59 -11.42 22.01
N SER A 723 17.79 -10.93 21.69
CA SER A 723 18.10 -10.35 20.38
C SER A 723 18.37 -11.42 19.32
N THR A 724 18.91 -12.57 19.74
CA THR A 724 19.20 -13.72 18.90
C THR A 724 18.43 -14.93 19.44
N ILE A 725 17.79 -15.64 18.55
CA ILE A 725 17.01 -16.85 18.80
C ILE A 725 17.77 -18.02 18.20
N LYS A 726 18.19 -18.95 19.03
CA LYS A 726 18.78 -20.21 18.56
C LYS A 726 17.70 -21.10 17.98
N ALA A 727 17.95 -21.62 16.80
CA ALA A 727 17.12 -22.61 16.14
C ALA A 727 18.00 -23.72 15.55
N TYR A 728 17.40 -24.84 15.21
CA TYR A 728 18.11 -25.99 14.66
C TYR A 728 17.41 -26.50 13.42
N VAL A 729 18.16 -26.71 12.34
CA VAL A 729 17.69 -27.51 11.20
C VAL A 729 17.73 -28.96 11.63
N VAL A 730 16.60 -29.66 11.57
CA VAL A 730 16.45 -31.02 12.06
C VAL A 730 16.76 -32.02 10.95
N GLY A 731 17.89 -32.68 11.05
CA GLY A 731 18.26 -33.83 10.23
C GLY A 731 18.52 -35.07 11.13
N ASP A 732 19.50 -35.91 10.79
CA ASP A 732 19.97 -36.97 11.67
C ASP A 732 20.53 -36.42 13.00
N ASP A 733 21.13 -35.21 12.90
CA ASP A 733 21.60 -34.39 14.01
C ASP A 733 21.00 -32.99 13.90
N LEU A 734 21.04 -32.20 14.99
CA LEU A 734 20.57 -30.83 15.04
C LEU A 734 21.69 -29.87 14.57
N LYS A 735 21.47 -29.18 13.46
CA LYS A 735 22.38 -28.15 12.96
C LYS A 735 21.91 -26.78 13.43
N GLU A 736 22.71 -26.10 14.27
CA GLU A 736 22.40 -24.81 14.84
C GLU A 736 22.39 -23.72 13.76
N ILE A 737 21.39 -22.82 13.85
CA ILE A 737 21.26 -21.57 13.09
C ILE A 737 20.80 -20.44 14.01
N ASP A 738 21.19 -19.22 13.71
CA ASP A 738 20.78 -18.02 14.45
C ASP A 738 19.68 -17.27 13.69
N LEU A 739 18.60 -16.94 14.42
CA LEU A 739 17.51 -16.10 13.92
C LEU A 739 17.40 -14.85 14.82
N LYS A 740 16.91 -13.74 14.23
CA LYS A 740 16.67 -12.49 14.97
C LYS A 740 15.21 -12.08 14.83
N LEU A 741 14.65 -11.48 15.89
CA LEU A 741 13.29 -10.91 15.84
C LEU A 741 13.28 -9.41 15.47
N GLY A 742 14.44 -8.78 15.53
CA GLY A 742 14.54 -7.33 15.42
C GLY A 742 13.89 -6.60 16.61
N ASP A 743 13.71 -5.30 16.50
CA ASP A 743 13.10 -4.50 17.56
C ASP A 743 11.59 -4.77 17.67
N LEU A 744 11.14 -5.12 18.86
CA LEU A 744 9.74 -5.29 19.22
C LEU A 744 9.40 -4.42 20.42
N THR A 745 8.25 -3.78 20.42
CA THR A 745 7.69 -3.14 21.61
C THR A 745 7.19 -4.17 22.62
N ASP A 746 6.96 -3.78 23.86
CA ASP A 746 6.42 -4.70 24.87
C ASP A 746 5.01 -5.18 24.49
N ALA A 747 4.17 -4.32 23.93
CA ALA A 747 2.85 -4.70 23.43
C ALA A 747 2.92 -5.70 22.25
N GLU A 748 3.85 -5.54 21.33
CA GLU A 748 4.06 -6.48 20.22
C GLU A 748 4.52 -7.86 20.73
N ARG A 749 5.36 -7.91 21.76
CA ARG A 749 5.77 -9.16 22.41
C ARG A 749 4.58 -9.87 23.05
N GLU A 750 3.78 -9.15 23.79
CA GLU A 750 2.56 -9.69 24.42
C GLU A 750 1.56 -10.23 23.37
N ILE A 751 1.37 -9.53 22.25
CA ILE A 751 0.53 -10.02 21.15
C ILE A 751 1.05 -11.36 20.60
N ILE A 752 2.36 -11.47 20.38
CA ILE A 752 3.00 -12.72 19.93
C ILE A 752 2.78 -13.83 20.97
N LEU A 753 3.03 -13.55 22.25
CA LEU A 753 2.88 -14.51 23.34
C LEU A 753 1.45 -15.02 23.49
N LYS A 754 0.47 -14.15 23.30
CA LYS A 754 -0.97 -14.50 23.35
C LYS A 754 -1.51 -15.10 22.05
N GLY A 755 -0.71 -15.14 20.98
CA GLY A 755 -1.00 -15.80 19.72
C GLY A 755 -1.69 -14.94 18.66
N CYS A 756 -2.30 -13.83 19.04
CA CYS A 756 -2.80 -12.77 18.13
C CYS A 756 -3.36 -11.57 18.90
N LEU A 757 -3.61 -10.48 18.20
CA LEU A 757 -4.19 -9.25 18.71
C LEU A 757 -5.58 -9.46 19.36
N ILE A 758 -6.41 -10.35 18.81
CA ILE A 758 -7.73 -10.66 19.36
C ILE A 758 -7.61 -11.22 20.77
N ASN A 759 -6.73 -12.20 20.96
CA ASN A 759 -6.48 -12.81 22.27
C ASN A 759 -5.89 -11.78 23.25
N TYR A 760 -5.01 -10.92 22.77
CA TYR A 760 -4.37 -9.88 23.59
C TYR A 760 -5.38 -8.92 24.20
N TYR A 761 -6.41 -8.49 23.45
CA TYR A 761 -7.41 -7.56 23.92
C TYR A 761 -8.60 -8.21 24.63
N ARG A 762 -8.82 -9.50 24.44
CA ARG A 762 -9.82 -10.26 25.21
C ARG A 762 -9.40 -10.51 26.67
N GLY A 763 -8.12 -10.42 26.98
CA GLY A 763 -7.53 -10.74 28.27
C GLY A 763 -7.03 -12.17 28.27
#